data_df093b5526c47c4c977facfd91c14e2d
#
_entry.id   df093b5526c47c4c977facfd91c14e2d
#
_cell.length_a   1.000
_cell.length_b   1.000
_cell.length_c   1.000
_cell.angle_alpha   90.00
_cell.angle_beta   90.00
_cell.angle_gamma   90.00
#
_symmetry.space_group_name_H-M   'P 1'
#
loop_
_entity.id
_entity.type
_entity.pdbx_description
1 polymer ?
#
loop_
_entity_poly.entity_id
_entity_poly.type
_entity_poly.pdbx_seq_one_letter_code
_entity_poly.pdbx_strand_id
1 'polypeptide(L)'
;MTPPVLPRGPSEAATRANLIDPELSRAGWNIGDRTQVRFEVPVDGYDAEPWNGVTDYCLYEAGGQVIAVIEAKRTSRNPREGEEQLRLYVEWIAARQAFRPFGFMTNGFVMYFWDVGDAHPRLVAGMFSPNDLDRLRFIRENAVPLASLAINPDIAGRAEQQEAIRRVCETFATGQRRALIVMATGTGKTRTTMALVDLFLRARAAQKVLFLADRDALVEQALADGFHAFLPNEPRDRIFTRNLDRDKRLYVATLHTISRCFEQFGPGFFDLIVFDEAHRSIFNKFGEIIEYFDARMVGLTATPANFIARDTFITFGCLNQTPTFLYTYEQAIAGKRLVDFRLYQAQTGFQRQGIKGSDLDDEERDLLIAQGLDPDAIDYSGTDLEVLVSNKDTLRRQWEEIMDVCIKDRSASLPGKTMIFAMSKEHARRIEEVFEEMYPQHVGLLQLVYDGIERVHNGSYGDGLITKFKKLDKPRIAVSVDMLDTGIDVPEVVNLVFMKPVQSRIKLWQMVGRGTRSQEACKFYDRLPDGQKTEFLIVDFWQNDFGRGTDQRVPAEVPLLIRLFNTRLDILVATLHDRAGEAHRQAVIDCRKMLSRIPKESFPVRKVWGDVEIAWKDTFWTYLSDDKLQLLRLRVGPLLRFAPDVDVLAETFTHKVERLKLQGLTGPVKPELLQSIAEDVSRLPTYWSRRLPKLDPLNLRCRLIWPKAAFRS
;
A
#
# COMPACT_ATOMS: atom_id res chain seq x y z
N MET A 1 -34.38 41.67 -14.54
CA MET A 1 -33.59 40.58 -15.11
C MET A 1 -33.80 39.36 -14.20
N THR A 2 -34.54 38.40 -14.65
CA THR A 2 -34.73 37.11 -13.95
C THR A 2 -33.38 36.39 -13.91
N PRO A 3 -32.91 35.83 -12.76
CA PRO A 3 -31.68 35.09 -12.71
C PRO A 3 -31.75 33.87 -13.64
N PRO A 4 -30.65 33.49 -14.33
CA PRO A 4 -30.65 32.37 -15.21
C PRO A 4 -30.99 31.12 -14.42
N VAL A 5 -32.07 30.43 -14.83
CA VAL A 5 -32.45 29.11 -14.28
C VAL A 5 -31.32 28.14 -14.64
N LEU A 6 -30.55 27.71 -13.65
CA LEU A 6 -29.59 26.62 -13.80
C LEU A 6 -30.33 25.40 -14.39
N PRO A 7 -29.77 24.67 -15.36
CA PRO A 7 -30.41 23.49 -15.90
C PRO A 7 -30.69 22.52 -14.74
N ARG A 8 -31.95 22.19 -14.53
CA ARG A 8 -32.37 21.19 -13.55
C ARG A 8 -31.69 19.88 -13.95
N GLY A 9 -30.89 19.30 -13.06
CA GLY A 9 -30.37 17.96 -13.24
C GLY A 9 -31.47 16.94 -13.53
N PRO A 10 -31.11 15.70 -13.94
CA PRO A 10 -32.09 14.67 -14.25
C PRO A 10 -33.12 14.52 -13.12
N SER A 11 -34.35 14.17 -13.49
CA SER A 11 -35.43 13.88 -12.53
C SER A 11 -35.00 12.67 -11.65
N GLU A 12 -35.70 12.49 -10.54
CA GLU A 12 -35.47 11.33 -9.67
C GLU A 12 -35.72 10.02 -10.39
N ALA A 13 -36.81 9.96 -11.19
CA ALA A 13 -37.11 8.82 -12.07
C ALA A 13 -35.97 8.54 -13.07
N ALA A 14 -35.39 9.60 -13.68
CA ALA A 14 -34.28 9.44 -14.58
C ALA A 14 -33.00 9.02 -13.83
N THR A 15 -32.78 9.47 -12.59
CA THR A 15 -31.68 9.02 -11.73
C THR A 15 -31.84 7.53 -11.42
N ARG A 16 -33.03 7.09 -11.07
CA ARG A 16 -33.33 5.66 -10.81
C ARG A 16 -32.99 4.83 -12.05
N ALA A 17 -33.61 5.12 -13.19
CA ALA A 17 -33.50 4.31 -14.40
C ALA A 17 -32.08 4.28 -14.99
N ASN A 18 -31.33 5.39 -14.92
CA ASN A 18 -30.03 5.51 -15.61
C ASN A 18 -28.83 5.21 -14.73
N LEU A 19 -28.96 5.27 -13.41
CA LEU A 19 -27.84 5.13 -12.48
C LEU A 19 -28.06 4.03 -11.45
N ILE A 20 -29.23 3.97 -10.80
CA ILE A 20 -29.49 3.04 -9.70
C ILE A 20 -29.83 1.65 -10.22
N ASP A 21 -30.71 1.54 -11.22
CA ASP A 21 -31.10 0.25 -11.81
C ASP A 21 -29.90 -0.51 -12.41
N PRO A 22 -29.01 0.12 -13.21
CA PRO A 22 -27.80 -0.54 -13.67
C PRO A 22 -26.87 -0.99 -12.54
N GLU A 23 -26.80 -0.22 -11.44
CA GLU A 23 -25.99 -0.57 -10.28
C GLU A 23 -26.53 -1.79 -9.54
N LEU A 24 -27.86 -1.85 -9.33
CA LEU A 24 -28.55 -3.02 -8.78
C LEU A 24 -28.29 -4.27 -9.64
N SER A 25 -28.42 -4.13 -10.97
CA SER A 25 -28.17 -5.24 -11.91
C SER A 25 -26.72 -5.74 -11.84
N ARG A 26 -25.74 -4.83 -11.75
CA ARG A 26 -24.33 -5.18 -11.56
C ARG A 26 -24.06 -5.89 -10.22
N ALA A 27 -24.79 -5.52 -9.18
CA ALA A 27 -24.72 -6.18 -7.88
C ALA A 27 -25.42 -7.56 -7.86
N GLY A 28 -26.06 -7.97 -8.96
CA GLY A 28 -26.71 -9.27 -9.09
C GLY A 28 -28.20 -9.30 -8.75
N TRP A 29 -28.83 -8.14 -8.59
CA TRP A 29 -30.29 -8.04 -8.43
C TRP A 29 -31.02 -8.11 -9.78
N ASN A 30 -32.05 -8.94 -9.87
CA ASN A 30 -32.87 -8.99 -11.04
C ASN A 30 -34.05 -7.99 -10.91
N ILE A 31 -33.91 -6.82 -11.54
CA ILE A 31 -34.89 -5.72 -11.46
C ILE A 31 -36.23 -6.12 -12.07
N GLY A 32 -36.25 -7.02 -13.07
CA GLY A 32 -37.45 -7.52 -13.69
C GLY A 32 -38.23 -8.53 -12.83
N ASP A 33 -37.62 -9.06 -11.80
CA ASP A 33 -38.19 -10.05 -10.90
C ASP A 33 -38.77 -9.39 -9.63
N ARG A 34 -40.07 -9.29 -9.57
CA ARG A 34 -40.78 -8.70 -8.42
C ARG A 34 -40.62 -9.49 -7.11
N THR A 35 -40.08 -10.70 -7.15
CA THR A 35 -39.75 -11.44 -5.94
C THR A 35 -38.44 -10.98 -5.34
N GLN A 36 -37.57 -10.29 -6.12
CA GLN A 36 -36.31 -9.74 -5.68
C GLN A 36 -36.33 -8.22 -5.49
N VAL A 37 -36.98 -7.49 -6.41
CA VAL A 37 -37.01 -6.01 -6.40
C VAL A 37 -38.40 -5.50 -6.63
N ARG A 38 -38.90 -4.68 -5.71
CA ARG A 38 -40.17 -3.95 -5.88
C ARG A 38 -39.96 -2.46 -5.74
N PHE A 39 -40.70 -1.72 -6.52
CA PHE A 39 -40.70 -0.27 -6.56
C PHE A 39 -41.92 0.28 -5.85
N GLU A 40 -41.80 1.45 -5.26
CA GLU A 40 -42.89 2.26 -4.72
C GLU A 40 -43.81 1.45 -3.79
N VAL A 41 -43.17 0.72 -2.84
CA VAL A 41 -43.89 -0.12 -1.88
C VAL A 41 -44.40 0.73 -0.73
N PRO A 42 -45.74 0.77 -0.48
CA PRO A 42 -46.32 1.41 0.69
C PRO A 42 -45.87 0.69 1.97
N VAL A 43 -45.41 1.44 2.95
CA VAL A 43 -44.85 0.88 4.21
C VAL A 43 -45.72 1.15 5.44
N ASP A 44 -46.74 2.03 5.31
CA ASP A 44 -47.66 2.38 6.40
C ASP A 44 -48.77 1.36 6.65
N GLY A 45 -48.87 0.36 5.76
CA GLY A 45 -49.84 -0.73 5.87
C GLY A 45 -51.24 -0.45 5.25
N TYR A 46 -51.35 0.64 4.51
CA TYR A 46 -52.54 0.93 3.72
C TYR A 46 -52.35 0.46 2.28
N ASP A 47 -53.34 -0.28 1.74
CA ASP A 47 -53.31 -0.76 0.36
C ASP A 47 -53.84 0.28 -0.65
N ALA A 48 -54.24 1.48 -0.18
CA ALA A 48 -54.82 2.55 -0.98
C ALA A 48 -54.33 3.93 -0.58
N GLU A 49 -54.28 4.86 -1.54
CA GLU A 49 -53.92 6.27 -1.32
C GLU A 49 -54.90 6.98 -0.36
N PRO A 50 -54.43 7.97 0.44
CA PRO A 50 -53.06 8.48 0.50
C PRO A 50 -52.18 7.64 1.42
N TRP A 51 -51.04 7.23 0.90
CA TRP A 51 -50.02 6.54 1.69
C TRP A 51 -49.17 7.54 2.53
N ASN A 52 -48.92 7.19 3.79
CA ASN A 52 -48.06 8.01 4.66
C ASN A 52 -46.58 7.83 4.38
N GLY A 53 -46.18 6.80 3.62
CA GLY A 53 -44.82 6.57 3.18
C GLY A 53 -44.77 5.52 2.08
N VAL A 54 -43.95 5.80 1.07
CA VAL A 54 -43.68 4.91 -0.08
C VAL A 54 -42.19 4.85 -0.29
N THR A 55 -41.63 3.63 -0.29
CA THR A 55 -40.20 3.38 -0.54
C THR A 55 -39.90 3.51 -2.03
N ASP A 56 -38.74 4.01 -2.40
CA ASP A 56 -38.31 3.95 -3.80
C ASP A 56 -38.05 2.52 -4.26
N TYR A 57 -37.31 1.73 -3.44
CA TYR A 57 -37.09 0.30 -3.69
C TYR A 57 -37.15 -0.50 -2.40
N CYS A 58 -37.72 -1.70 -2.48
CA CYS A 58 -37.56 -2.77 -1.52
C CYS A 58 -36.87 -3.96 -2.18
N LEU A 59 -35.78 -4.42 -1.58
CA LEU A 59 -35.05 -5.61 -1.98
C LEU A 59 -35.46 -6.78 -1.08
N TYR A 60 -35.75 -7.92 -1.68
CA TYR A 60 -36.29 -9.10 -0.98
C TYR A 60 -35.26 -10.23 -0.97
N GLU A 61 -35.15 -10.89 0.16
CA GLU A 61 -34.40 -12.15 0.28
C GLU A 61 -35.26 -13.34 -0.23
N ALA A 62 -34.67 -14.52 -0.40
CA ALA A 62 -35.31 -15.69 -0.97
C ALA A 62 -36.59 -16.15 -0.21
N GLY A 63 -36.71 -15.86 1.08
CA GLY A 63 -37.90 -16.15 1.92
C GLY A 63 -39.04 -15.13 1.76
N GLY A 64 -38.84 -14.09 0.92
CA GLY A 64 -39.87 -13.09 0.62
C GLY A 64 -39.97 -11.94 1.63
N GLN A 65 -39.05 -11.83 2.57
CA GLN A 65 -38.94 -10.68 3.49
C GLN A 65 -38.03 -9.59 2.91
N VAL A 66 -38.29 -8.34 3.27
CA VAL A 66 -37.47 -7.20 2.82
C VAL A 66 -36.12 -7.23 3.52
N ILE A 67 -35.06 -7.43 2.75
CA ILE A 67 -33.69 -7.42 3.29
C ILE A 67 -33.05 -6.02 3.28
N ALA A 68 -33.43 -5.18 2.32
CA ALA A 68 -32.98 -3.79 2.27
C ALA A 68 -34.02 -2.85 1.66
N VAL A 69 -33.96 -1.59 2.09
CA VAL A 69 -34.73 -0.48 1.55
C VAL A 69 -33.78 0.54 0.95
N ILE A 70 -34.09 1.08 -0.24
CA ILE A 70 -33.30 2.12 -0.87
C ILE A 70 -34.16 3.38 -0.97
N GLU A 71 -33.61 4.48 -0.49
CA GLU A 71 -34.12 5.83 -0.67
C GLU A 71 -33.29 6.55 -1.71
N ALA A 72 -33.90 6.95 -2.81
CA ALA A 72 -33.27 7.59 -3.93
C ALA A 72 -33.52 9.11 -3.91
N LYS A 73 -32.51 9.89 -4.28
CA LYS A 73 -32.62 11.33 -4.47
C LYS A 73 -32.09 11.73 -5.84
N ARG A 74 -32.52 12.90 -6.32
CA ARG A 74 -31.97 13.47 -7.56
C ARG A 74 -30.45 13.66 -7.46
N THR A 75 -29.77 13.55 -8.58
CA THR A 75 -28.29 13.69 -8.65
C THR A 75 -27.77 15.00 -8.03
N SER A 76 -28.59 16.07 -8.02
CA SER A 76 -28.23 17.39 -7.45
C SER A 76 -28.45 17.50 -5.94
N ARG A 77 -29.02 16.49 -5.28
CA ARG A 77 -29.32 16.49 -3.84
C ARG A 77 -28.37 15.60 -3.06
N ASN A 78 -28.19 15.95 -1.78
CA ASN A 78 -27.47 15.07 -0.86
C ASN A 78 -28.34 13.84 -0.53
N PRO A 79 -27.85 12.61 -0.73
CA PRO A 79 -28.61 11.41 -0.37
C PRO A 79 -29.08 11.38 1.09
N ARG A 80 -28.32 11.96 2.00
CA ARG A 80 -28.64 12.01 3.44
C ARG A 80 -29.88 12.85 3.78
N GLU A 81 -30.40 13.63 2.86
CA GLU A 81 -31.71 14.29 3.05
C GLU A 81 -32.86 13.30 3.27
N GLY A 82 -32.68 12.02 2.82
CA GLY A 82 -33.62 10.92 3.05
C GLY A 82 -33.39 10.11 4.32
N GLU A 83 -32.46 10.49 5.18
CA GLU A 83 -32.02 9.68 6.33
C GLU A 83 -33.18 9.37 7.30
N GLU A 84 -33.93 10.37 7.70
CA GLU A 84 -35.08 10.20 8.60
C GLU A 84 -36.21 9.40 7.96
N GLN A 85 -36.48 9.64 6.69
CA GLN A 85 -37.46 8.92 5.93
C GLN A 85 -37.14 7.42 5.83
N LEU A 86 -35.87 7.12 5.47
CA LEU A 86 -35.38 5.74 5.41
C LEU A 86 -35.45 5.06 6.78
N ARG A 87 -35.10 5.75 7.87
CA ARG A 87 -35.20 5.22 9.23
C ARG A 87 -36.60 4.78 9.56
N LEU A 88 -37.58 5.63 9.28
CA LEU A 88 -38.99 5.32 9.52
C LEU A 88 -39.46 4.12 8.68
N TYR A 89 -39.08 4.05 7.40
CA TYR A 89 -39.45 2.92 6.53
C TYR A 89 -38.88 1.60 7.06
N VAL A 90 -37.61 1.59 7.46
CA VAL A 90 -36.94 0.42 8.03
C VAL A 90 -37.61 -0.01 9.33
N GLU A 91 -38.00 0.91 10.22
CA GLU A 91 -38.68 0.60 11.48
C GLU A 91 -40.11 0.04 11.26
N TRP A 92 -40.86 0.61 10.33
CA TRP A 92 -42.22 0.12 10.00
C TRP A 92 -42.19 -1.27 9.38
N ILE A 93 -41.21 -1.55 8.49
CA ILE A 93 -41.04 -2.88 7.91
C ILE A 93 -40.59 -3.87 9.01
N ALA A 94 -39.64 -3.50 9.83
CA ALA A 94 -39.14 -4.33 10.94
C ALA A 94 -40.24 -4.74 11.93
N ALA A 95 -41.24 -3.90 12.14
CA ALA A 95 -42.39 -4.22 12.99
C ALA A 95 -43.31 -5.32 12.41
N ARG A 96 -43.19 -5.67 11.14
CA ARG A 96 -44.05 -6.60 10.41
C ARG A 96 -43.35 -7.84 9.87
N GLN A 97 -42.06 -7.98 10.09
CA GLN A 97 -41.27 -9.13 9.65
C GLN A 97 -40.29 -9.60 10.73
N ALA A 98 -39.60 -10.72 10.50
CA ALA A 98 -38.76 -11.37 11.50
C ALA A 98 -37.47 -10.60 11.83
N PHE A 99 -36.98 -9.76 10.91
CA PHE A 99 -35.72 -9.01 11.09
C PHE A 99 -35.82 -7.59 10.52
N ARG A 100 -34.95 -6.72 10.97
CA ARG A 100 -34.83 -5.34 10.51
C ARG A 100 -34.07 -5.29 9.17
N PRO A 101 -34.65 -4.69 8.10
CA PRO A 101 -33.94 -4.51 6.85
C PRO A 101 -32.77 -3.54 6.97
N PHE A 102 -31.82 -3.63 6.06
CA PHE A 102 -30.77 -2.63 5.88
C PHE A 102 -31.31 -1.43 5.10
N GLY A 103 -30.63 -0.29 5.20
CA GLY A 103 -30.97 0.91 4.46
C GLY A 103 -29.87 1.32 3.48
N PHE A 104 -30.27 1.82 2.31
CA PHE A 104 -29.39 2.52 1.40
C PHE A 104 -29.97 3.90 1.06
N MET A 105 -29.10 4.89 0.97
CA MET A 105 -29.43 6.23 0.47
C MET A 105 -28.53 6.56 -0.68
N THR A 106 -29.08 6.96 -1.83
CA THR A 106 -28.27 7.26 -3.00
C THR A 106 -28.87 8.35 -3.88
N ASN A 107 -28.00 9.08 -4.59
CA ASN A 107 -28.36 9.96 -5.68
C ASN A 107 -27.83 9.49 -7.04
N GLY A 108 -27.44 8.21 -7.12
CA GLY A 108 -26.82 7.60 -8.28
C GLY A 108 -25.30 7.78 -8.38
N PHE A 109 -24.70 8.77 -7.71
CA PHE A 109 -23.24 8.97 -7.66
C PHE A 109 -22.65 8.66 -6.30
N VAL A 110 -23.39 8.95 -5.25
CA VAL A 110 -22.97 8.75 -3.86
C VAL A 110 -23.95 7.80 -3.22
N MET A 111 -23.44 6.80 -2.50
CA MET A 111 -24.26 5.80 -1.83
C MET A 111 -23.85 5.66 -0.38
N TYR A 112 -24.84 5.67 0.52
CA TYR A 112 -24.67 5.35 1.92
C TYR A 112 -25.38 4.05 2.25
N PHE A 113 -24.69 3.17 2.96
CA PHE A 113 -25.27 2.00 3.60
C PHE A 113 -25.51 2.29 5.07
N TRP A 114 -26.62 1.80 5.60
CA TRP A 114 -27.00 2.00 6.97
C TRP A 114 -27.59 0.75 7.60
N ASP A 115 -26.98 0.25 8.66
CA ASP A 115 -27.59 -0.71 9.58
C ASP A 115 -28.30 0.09 10.66
N VAL A 116 -29.59 0.37 10.40
CA VAL A 116 -30.43 1.29 11.19
C VAL A 116 -30.51 0.81 12.63
N GLY A 117 -30.18 1.69 13.57
CA GLY A 117 -30.21 1.40 15.02
C GLY A 117 -28.93 0.79 15.58
N ASP A 118 -28.06 0.19 14.75
CA ASP A 118 -26.81 -0.42 15.21
C ASP A 118 -25.57 0.40 14.84
N ALA A 119 -25.65 1.22 13.78
CA ALA A 119 -24.54 2.02 13.29
C ALA A 119 -25.00 3.34 12.68
N HIS A 120 -24.07 4.27 12.44
CA HIS A 120 -24.31 5.44 11.62
C HIS A 120 -24.21 5.11 10.12
N PRO A 121 -24.93 5.85 9.24
CA PRO A 121 -24.78 5.71 7.80
C PRO A 121 -23.33 5.90 7.37
N ARG A 122 -22.85 5.02 6.49
CA ARG A 122 -21.49 5.10 5.95
C ARG A 122 -21.47 5.04 4.44
N LEU A 123 -20.51 5.75 3.85
CA LEU A 123 -20.26 5.72 2.42
C LEU A 123 -19.81 4.34 1.98
N VAL A 124 -20.39 3.84 0.88
CA VAL A 124 -20.01 2.59 0.22
C VAL A 124 -19.79 2.81 -1.27
N ALA A 125 -18.95 1.98 -1.87
CA ALA A 125 -18.57 2.12 -3.27
C ALA A 125 -19.70 1.78 -4.25
N GLY A 126 -20.66 0.97 -3.83
CA GLY A 126 -21.79 0.55 -4.65
C GLY A 126 -22.77 -0.33 -3.88
N MET A 127 -23.72 -0.89 -4.60
CA MET A 127 -24.76 -1.77 -4.06
C MET A 127 -24.18 -3.13 -3.65
N PHE A 128 -24.69 -3.69 -2.56
CA PHE A 128 -24.33 -5.03 -2.10
C PHE A 128 -25.17 -6.09 -2.80
N SER A 129 -24.57 -7.26 -3.05
CA SER A 129 -25.28 -8.38 -3.65
C SER A 129 -26.31 -9.01 -2.69
N PRO A 130 -27.29 -9.78 -3.19
CA PRO A 130 -28.19 -10.56 -2.32
C PRO A 130 -27.42 -11.39 -1.27
N ASN A 131 -26.41 -12.12 -1.71
CA ASN A 131 -25.60 -12.96 -0.82
C ASN A 131 -24.82 -12.15 0.21
N ASP A 132 -24.36 -10.94 -0.12
CA ASP A 132 -23.67 -10.07 0.82
C ASP A 132 -24.62 -9.58 1.92
N LEU A 133 -25.85 -9.18 1.56
CA LEU A 133 -26.85 -8.75 2.54
C LEU A 133 -27.30 -9.90 3.42
N ASP A 134 -27.52 -11.10 2.90
CA ASP A 134 -27.83 -12.29 3.69
C ASP A 134 -26.72 -12.63 4.67
N ARG A 135 -25.45 -12.54 4.23
CA ARG A 135 -24.30 -12.76 5.09
C ARG A 135 -24.20 -11.69 6.18
N LEU A 136 -24.40 -10.42 5.85
CA LEU A 136 -24.39 -9.32 6.83
C LEU A 136 -25.51 -9.48 7.85
N ARG A 137 -26.72 -9.90 7.42
CA ARG A 137 -27.81 -10.25 8.32
C ARG A 137 -27.40 -11.39 9.26
N PHE A 138 -26.85 -12.47 8.72
CA PHE A 138 -26.40 -13.59 9.55
C PHE A 138 -25.35 -13.14 10.59
N ILE A 139 -24.37 -12.31 10.18
CA ILE A 139 -23.38 -11.76 11.10
C ILE A 139 -24.06 -10.92 12.19
N ARG A 140 -24.96 -10.02 11.83
CA ARG A 140 -25.69 -9.19 12.78
C ARG A 140 -26.47 -10.00 13.82
N GLU A 141 -27.12 -11.08 13.40
CA GLU A 141 -27.98 -11.91 14.25
C GLU A 141 -27.19 -12.92 15.10
N ASN A 142 -26.01 -13.33 14.67
CA ASN A 142 -25.27 -14.46 15.25
C ASN A 142 -23.89 -14.11 15.81
N ALA A 143 -23.35 -12.93 15.50
CA ALA A 143 -22.03 -12.56 16.01
C ALA A 143 -22.09 -12.32 17.53
N VAL A 144 -21.08 -12.83 18.20
CA VAL A 144 -20.84 -12.52 19.61
C VAL A 144 -19.72 -11.47 19.74
N PRO A 145 -19.71 -10.66 20.79
CA PRO A 145 -18.64 -9.68 21.00
C PRO A 145 -17.27 -10.34 20.97
N LEU A 146 -16.33 -9.79 20.18
CA LEU A 146 -14.98 -10.35 20.04
C LEU A 146 -14.28 -10.50 21.39
N ALA A 147 -14.49 -9.57 22.31
CA ALA A 147 -13.92 -9.59 23.66
C ALA A 147 -14.47 -10.70 24.56
N SER A 148 -15.59 -11.33 24.19
CA SER A 148 -16.19 -12.42 24.98
C SER A 148 -15.52 -13.78 24.77
N LEU A 149 -14.72 -13.90 23.70
CA LEU A 149 -14.03 -15.14 23.36
C LEU A 149 -12.53 -15.05 23.69
N ALA A 150 -12.00 -16.15 24.24
CA ALA A 150 -10.56 -16.27 24.46
C ALA A 150 -9.81 -16.32 23.11
N ILE A 151 -8.70 -15.62 23.03
CA ILE A 151 -7.73 -15.75 21.93
C ILE A 151 -7.13 -17.15 22.02
N ASN A 152 -7.03 -17.82 20.88
CA ASN A 152 -6.47 -19.18 20.81
C ASN A 152 -4.96 -19.16 21.13
N PRO A 153 -4.53 -19.73 22.28
CA PRO A 153 -3.13 -19.69 22.71
C PRO A 153 -2.22 -20.58 21.85
N ASP A 154 -2.77 -21.60 21.18
CA ASP A 154 -1.99 -22.48 20.29
C ASP A 154 -1.55 -21.71 19.02
N ILE A 155 -2.31 -20.70 18.62
CA ILE A 155 -1.96 -19.83 17.50
C ILE A 155 -1.15 -18.62 18.00
N ALA A 156 -1.65 -17.86 18.99
CA ALA A 156 -1.02 -16.68 19.55
C ALA A 156 -0.69 -16.88 21.03
N GLY A 157 0.37 -17.66 21.31
CA GLY A 157 0.78 -18.01 22.66
C GLY A 157 1.55 -16.92 23.42
N ARG A 158 1.96 -15.84 22.74
CA ARG A 158 2.77 -14.78 23.34
C ARG A 158 1.90 -13.61 23.79
N ALA A 159 2.24 -13.03 24.94
CA ALA A 159 1.47 -11.93 25.53
C ALA A 159 1.32 -10.73 24.61
N GLU A 160 2.41 -10.35 23.90
CA GLU A 160 2.42 -9.25 22.93
C GLU A 160 1.50 -9.50 21.73
N GLN A 161 1.37 -10.76 21.29
CA GLN A 161 0.45 -11.15 20.21
C GLN A 161 -1.00 -11.03 20.66
N GLN A 162 -1.31 -11.52 21.86
CA GLN A 162 -2.64 -11.43 22.46
C GLN A 162 -3.04 -9.99 22.73
N GLU A 163 -2.10 -9.15 23.20
CA GLU A 163 -2.38 -7.72 23.42
C GLU A 163 -2.66 -7.00 22.10
N ALA A 164 -1.92 -7.29 21.02
CA ALA A 164 -2.20 -6.73 19.71
C ALA A 164 -3.63 -7.05 19.26
N ILE A 165 -4.06 -8.30 19.39
CA ILE A 165 -5.41 -8.73 19.03
C ILE A 165 -6.47 -8.03 19.91
N ARG A 166 -6.22 -7.95 21.21
CA ARG A 166 -7.13 -7.28 22.16
C ARG A 166 -7.33 -5.81 21.77
N ARG A 167 -6.25 -5.08 21.45
CA ARG A 167 -6.34 -3.67 21.02
C ARG A 167 -7.13 -3.49 19.73
N VAL A 168 -6.99 -4.41 18.78
CA VAL A 168 -7.82 -4.40 17.57
C VAL A 168 -9.29 -4.62 17.89
N CYS A 169 -9.61 -5.59 18.77
CA CYS A 169 -10.98 -5.85 19.19
C CYS A 169 -11.60 -4.65 19.94
N GLU A 170 -10.86 -4.01 20.83
CA GLU A 170 -11.26 -2.79 21.52
C GLU A 170 -11.54 -1.65 20.53
N THR A 171 -10.64 -1.44 19.54
CA THR A 171 -10.82 -0.44 18.50
C THR A 171 -12.09 -0.68 17.70
N PHE A 172 -12.37 -1.93 17.33
CA PHE A 172 -13.59 -2.25 16.58
C PHE A 172 -14.86 -2.16 17.44
N ALA A 173 -14.75 -2.41 18.74
CA ALA A 173 -15.87 -2.24 19.67
C ALA A 173 -16.30 -0.76 19.82
N THR A 174 -15.41 0.20 19.58
CA THR A 174 -15.77 1.64 19.56
C THR A 174 -16.46 2.08 18.26
N GLY A 175 -16.73 1.16 17.33
CA GLY A 175 -17.33 1.46 16.04
C GLY A 175 -16.31 1.84 14.95
N GLN A 176 -15.02 1.95 15.25
CA GLN A 176 -13.98 2.09 14.24
C GLN A 176 -13.89 0.83 13.40
N ARG A 177 -13.59 0.98 12.13
CA ARG A 177 -13.54 -0.15 11.17
C ARG A 177 -12.14 -0.46 10.67
N ARG A 178 -11.14 0.31 11.12
CA ARG A 178 -9.74 0.20 10.67
C ARG A 178 -8.81 0.21 11.88
N ALA A 179 -7.75 -0.60 11.83
CA ALA A 179 -6.74 -0.70 12.88
C ALA A 179 -5.36 -0.90 12.26
N LEU A 180 -4.30 -0.43 12.93
CA LEU A 180 -2.91 -0.59 12.50
C LEU A 180 -2.09 -1.24 13.60
N ILE A 181 -1.48 -2.38 13.29
CA ILE A 181 -0.56 -3.10 14.16
C ILE A 181 0.87 -2.88 13.65
N VAL A 182 1.73 -2.34 14.48
CA VAL A 182 3.17 -2.21 14.22
C VAL A 182 3.90 -3.19 15.13
N MET A 183 4.53 -4.20 14.54
CA MET A 183 5.30 -5.22 15.27
C MET A 183 6.61 -5.48 14.55
N ALA A 184 7.72 -5.47 15.28
CA ALA A 184 9.04 -5.75 14.72
C ALA A 184 9.08 -7.08 13.96
N THR A 185 9.94 -7.18 12.94
CA THR A 185 10.12 -8.42 12.18
C THR A 185 10.54 -9.56 13.13
N GLY A 186 9.88 -10.71 13.03
CA GLY A 186 10.22 -11.89 13.86
C GLY A 186 9.43 -12.04 15.15
N THR A 187 8.60 -11.08 15.51
CA THR A 187 7.77 -11.15 16.72
C THR A 187 6.48 -11.97 16.53
N GLY A 188 6.23 -12.47 15.30
CA GLY A 188 5.13 -13.39 15.03
C GLY A 188 3.88 -12.73 14.44
N LYS A 189 4.04 -11.70 13.58
CA LYS A 189 2.93 -11.05 12.86
C LYS A 189 1.96 -12.06 12.21
N THR A 190 2.49 -13.07 11.53
CA THR A 190 1.66 -14.10 10.87
C THR A 190 0.77 -14.83 11.87
N ARG A 191 1.33 -15.26 13.02
CA ARG A 191 0.53 -15.92 14.08
C ARG A 191 -0.51 -14.98 14.69
N THR A 192 -0.15 -13.71 14.91
CA THR A 192 -1.10 -12.69 15.37
C THR A 192 -2.26 -12.54 14.40
N THR A 193 -1.97 -12.51 13.09
CA THR A 193 -3.00 -12.44 12.04
C THR A 193 -3.89 -13.69 12.05
N MET A 194 -3.30 -14.88 12.08
CA MET A 194 -4.08 -16.13 12.05
C MET A 194 -4.98 -16.25 13.29
N ALA A 195 -4.50 -15.86 14.47
CA ALA A 195 -5.31 -15.87 15.68
C ALA A 195 -6.41 -14.79 15.68
N LEU A 196 -6.16 -13.64 15.05
CA LEU A 196 -7.18 -12.62 14.84
C LEU A 196 -8.29 -13.16 13.92
N VAL A 197 -7.92 -13.76 12.79
CA VAL A 197 -8.87 -14.38 11.84
C VAL A 197 -9.66 -15.50 12.53
N ASP A 198 -9.00 -16.40 13.27
CA ASP A 198 -9.64 -17.45 14.07
C ASP A 198 -10.70 -16.86 15.02
N LEU A 199 -10.34 -15.81 15.73
CA LEU A 199 -11.25 -15.13 16.66
C LEU A 199 -12.48 -14.57 15.95
N PHE A 200 -12.31 -13.92 14.79
CA PHE A 200 -13.42 -13.40 14.01
C PHE A 200 -14.35 -14.49 13.48
N LEU A 201 -13.79 -15.61 13.03
CA LEU A 201 -14.55 -16.74 12.53
C LEU A 201 -15.34 -17.44 13.66
N ARG A 202 -14.72 -17.68 14.81
CA ARG A 202 -15.37 -18.27 16.00
C ARG A 202 -16.44 -17.33 16.57
N ALA A 203 -16.18 -16.04 16.56
CA ALA A 203 -17.17 -15.04 16.98
C ALA A 203 -18.30 -14.85 15.96
N ARG A 204 -18.26 -15.51 14.81
CA ARG A 204 -19.18 -15.28 13.68
C ARG A 204 -19.24 -13.81 13.23
N ALA A 205 -18.19 -13.05 13.51
CA ALA A 205 -18.05 -11.63 13.17
C ALA A 205 -17.48 -11.41 11.75
N ALA A 206 -17.04 -12.48 11.09
CA ALA A 206 -16.66 -12.52 9.69
C ALA A 206 -16.91 -13.92 9.11
N GLN A 207 -17.28 -13.98 7.83
CA GLN A 207 -17.39 -15.21 7.05
C GLN A 207 -16.49 -15.21 5.81
N LYS A 208 -16.16 -14.03 5.29
CA LYS A 208 -15.28 -13.83 4.11
C LYS A 208 -14.10 -12.95 4.52
N VAL A 209 -12.91 -13.52 4.52
CA VAL A 209 -11.66 -12.85 4.94
C VAL A 209 -10.71 -12.80 3.76
N LEU A 210 -10.10 -11.64 3.52
CA LEU A 210 -9.06 -11.43 2.52
C LEU A 210 -7.74 -11.06 3.20
N PHE A 211 -6.68 -11.78 2.88
CA PHE A 211 -5.31 -11.44 3.25
C PHE A 211 -4.57 -10.91 2.01
N LEU A 212 -3.99 -9.74 2.14
CA LEU A 212 -3.26 -9.06 1.08
C LEU A 212 -1.79 -8.86 1.47
N ALA A 213 -0.90 -9.20 0.56
CA ALA A 213 0.52 -8.91 0.66
C ALA A 213 1.05 -8.32 -0.65
N ASP A 214 2.24 -7.74 -0.64
CA ASP A 214 2.85 -7.13 -1.83
C ASP A 214 3.51 -8.17 -2.75
N ARG A 215 3.98 -9.30 -2.21
CA ARG A 215 4.75 -10.31 -2.95
C ARG A 215 4.12 -11.70 -2.94
N ASP A 216 4.30 -12.43 -4.03
CA ASP A 216 3.84 -13.82 -4.19
C ASP A 216 4.35 -14.74 -3.08
N ALA A 217 5.62 -14.62 -2.70
CA ALA A 217 6.21 -15.44 -1.63
C ALA A 217 5.52 -15.25 -0.27
N LEU A 218 5.05 -14.04 0.05
CA LEU A 218 4.29 -13.75 1.28
C LEU A 218 2.88 -14.31 1.21
N VAL A 219 2.24 -14.24 0.04
CA VAL A 219 0.93 -14.84 -0.21
C VAL A 219 0.99 -16.37 -0.06
N GLU A 220 1.99 -17.02 -0.66
CA GLU A 220 2.21 -18.48 -0.52
C GLU A 220 2.50 -18.86 0.94
N GLN A 221 3.33 -18.08 1.63
CA GLN A 221 3.60 -18.29 3.05
C GLN A 221 2.34 -18.13 3.91
N ALA A 222 1.52 -17.11 3.66
CA ALA A 222 0.25 -16.91 4.36
C ALA A 222 -0.72 -18.08 4.12
N LEU A 223 -0.74 -18.61 2.89
CA LEU A 223 -1.59 -19.76 2.54
C LEU A 223 -1.12 -21.04 3.20
N ALA A 224 0.18 -21.38 3.05
CA ALA A 224 0.75 -22.66 3.49
C ALA A 224 1.10 -22.66 4.99
N ASP A 225 1.94 -21.71 5.43
CA ASP A 225 2.45 -21.66 6.81
C ASP A 225 1.48 -20.93 7.76
N GLY A 226 0.51 -20.20 7.20
CA GLY A 226 -0.53 -19.48 7.94
C GLY A 226 -1.84 -20.26 7.96
N PHE A 227 -2.69 -20.04 6.96
CA PHE A 227 -4.05 -20.57 6.95
C PHE A 227 -4.10 -22.11 6.95
N HIS A 228 -3.23 -22.77 6.19
CA HIS A 228 -3.21 -24.25 6.20
C HIS A 228 -2.76 -24.82 7.54
N ALA A 229 -1.77 -24.20 8.16
CA ALA A 229 -1.21 -24.71 9.41
C ALA A 229 -2.12 -24.43 10.62
N PHE A 230 -2.78 -23.25 10.68
CA PHE A 230 -3.52 -22.82 11.87
C PHE A 230 -5.04 -22.89 11.73
N LEU A 231 -5.56 -22.86 10.49
CA LEU A 231 -7.00 -22.92 10.18
C LEU A 231 -7.27 -24.00 9.12
N PRO A 232 -6.87 -25.27 9.36
CA PRO A 232 -6.88 -26.33 8.33
C PRO A 232 -8.28 -26.65 7.80
N ASN A 233 -9.31 -26.45 8.61
CA ASN A 233 -10.69 -26.81 8.28
C ASN A 233 -11.46 -25.71 7.51
N GLU A 234 -10.88 -24.51 7.39
CA GLU A 234 -11.55 -23.41 6.70
C GLU A 234 -11.27 -23.46 5.19
N PRO A 235 -12.33 -23.42 4.34
CA PRO A 235 -12.19 -23.36 2.91
C PRO A 235 -11.41 -22.12 2.48
N ARG A 236 -10.33 -22.31 1.71
CA ARG A 236 -9.42 -21.23 1.31
C ARG A 236 -9.05 -21.33 -0.15
N ASP A 237 -8.70 -20.19 -0.74
CA ASP A 237 -8.18 -20.12 -2.10
C ASP A 237 -7.28 -18.89 -2.30
N ARG A 238 -6.43 -18.97 -3.32
CA ARG A 238 -5.68 -17.84 -3.82
C ARG A 238 -6.43 -17.20 -4.98
N ILE A 239 -6.63 -15.89 -4.91
CA ILE A 239 -7.26 -15.13 -5.99
C ILE A 239 -6.29 -14.99 -7.16
N PHE A 240 -6.76 -15.35 -8.36
CA PHE A 240 -6.14 -15.06 -9.65
C PHE A 240 -7.11 -14.28 -10.52
N THR A 241 -6.62 -13.42 -11.41
CA THR A 241 -7.47 -12.53 -12.22
C THR A 241 -8.47 -13.26 -13.13
N ARG A 242 -8.24 -14.53 -13.46
CA ARG A 242 -9.06 -15.32 -14.38
C ARG A 242 -9.90 -16.41 -13.75
N ASN A 243 -9.67 -16.73 -12.49
CA ASN A 243 -10.40 -17.81 -11.80
C ASN A 243 -10.75 -17.33 -10.39
N LEU A 244 -12.00 -16.92 -10.21
CA LEU A 244 -12.52 -16.40 -8.95
C LEU A 244 -13.53 -17.41 -8.38
N ASP A 245 -13.05 -18.22 -7.44
CA ASP A 245 -13.95 -19.04 -6.62
C ASP A 245 -14.55 -18.18 -5.50
N ARG A 246 -15.85 -17.95 -5.52
CA ARG A 246 -16.56 -17.10 -4.54
C ARG A 246 -17.07 -17.85 -3.33
N ASP A 247 -16.91 -19.17 -3.27
CA ASP A 247 -17.49 -20.01 -2.23
C ASP A 247 -16.57 -20.27 -1.05
N LYS A 248 -15.33 -19.80 -1.14
CA LYS A 248 -14.37 -19.91 -0.03
C LYS A 248 -14.65 -18.91 1.08
N ARG A 249 -14.06 -19.17 2.24
CA ARG A 249 -14.11 -18.27 3.40
C ARG A 249 -12.84 -17.44 3.55
N LEU A 250 -11.69 -18.03 3.23
CA LEU A 250 -10.38 -17.39 3.34
C LEU A 250 -9.77 -17.20 1.96
N TYR A 251 -9.36 -15.99 1.68
CA TYR A 251 -8.75 -15.61 0.42
C TYR A 251 -7.38 -14.99 0.67
N VAL A 252 -6.45 -15.28 -0.23
CA VAL A 252 -5.14 -14.63 -0.26
C VAL A 252 -4.89 -14.06 -1.65
N ALA A 253 -4.28 -12.89 -1.72
CA ALA A 253 -3.88 -12.30 -2.99
C ALA A 253 -2.68 -11.37 -2.83
N THR A 254 -1.97 -11.11 -3.93
CA THR A 254 -1.09 -9.95 -3.97
C THR A 254 -1.91 -8.68 -4.19
N LEU A 255 -1.41 -7.55 -3.66
CA LEU A 255 -1.99 -6.22 -3.92
C LEU A 255 -2.12 -5.95 -5.43
N HIS A 256 -1.13 -6.38 -6.20
CA HIS A 256 -1.14 -6.26 -7.65
C HIS A 256 -2.24 -7.10 -8.32
N THR A 257 -2.46 -8.34 -7.86
CA THR A 257 -3.54 -9.19 -8.39
C THR A 257 -4.90 -8.58 -8.10
N ILE A 258 -5.16 -8.24 -6.82
CA ILE A 258 -6.48 -7.71 -6.44
C ILE A 258 -6.77 -6.35 -7.10
N SER A 259 -5.78 -5.48 -7.31
CA SER A 259 -5.96 -4.19 -7.99
C SER A 259 -6.46 -4.30 -9.44
N ARG A 260 -6.33 -5.48 -10.05
CA ARG A 260 -6.81 -5.76 -11.42
C ARG A 260 -8.20 -6.40 -11.46
N CYS A 261 -8.70 -6.87 -10.33
CA CYS A 261 -9.95 -7.64 -10.31
C CYS A 261 -10.88 -7.32 -9.12
N PHE A 262 -10.56 -6.33 -8.28
CA PHE A 262 -11.38 -6.02 -7.10
C PHE A 262 -12.83 -5.66 -7.45
N GLU A 263 -13.07 -4.98 -8.57
CA GLU A 263 -14.41 -4.64 -9.05
C GLU A 263 -15.26 -5.85 -9.46
N GLN A 264 -14.63 -7.02 -9.65
CA GLN A 264 -15.35 -8.26 -9.90
C GLN A 264 -16.01 -8.82 -8.62
N PHE A 265 -15.58 -8.36 -7.45
CA PHE A 265 -16.24 -8.58 -6.18
C PHE A 265 -17.16 -7.41 -5.87
N GLY A 266 -18.30 -7.66 -5.21
CA GLY A 266 -19.13 -6.58 -4.69
C GLY A 266 -18.41 -5.81 -3.57
N PRO A 267 -18.75 -4.53 -3.34
CA PRO A 267 -18.15 -3.76 -2.24
C PRO A 267 -18.34 -4.39 -0.86
N GLY A 268 -19.43 -5.13 -0.66
CA GLY A 268 -19.77 -5.83 0.57
C GLY A 268 -19.20 -7.26 0.67
N PHE A 269 -18.42 -7.76 -0.30
CA PHE A 269 -18.04 -9.17 -0.39
C PHE A 269 -17.16 -9.66 0.77
N PHE A 270 -16.21 -8.85 1.25
CA PHE A 270 -15.35 -9.21 2.37
C PHE A 270 -15.82 -8.57 3.67
N ASP A 271 -15.72 -9.31 4.78
CA ASP A 271 -16.04 -8.82 6.12
C ASP A 271 -14.80 -8.31 6.86
N LEU A 272 -13.66 -8.94 6.59
CA LEU A 272 -12.35 -8.60 7.17
C LEU A 272 -11.28 -8.63 6.06
N ILE A 273 -10.50 -7.56 5.95
CA ILE A 273 -9.33 -7.50 5.09
C ILE A 273 -8.09 -7.22 5.95
N VAL A 274 -7.08 -8.04 5.78
CA VAL A 274 -5.77 -7.90 6.43
C VAL A 274 -4.73 -7.53 5.40
N PHE A 275 -4.05 -6.42 5.63
CA PHE A 275 -2.95 -5.93 4.79
C PHE A 275 -1.62 -6.22 5.48
N ASP A 276 -0.82 -7.12 4.92
CA ASP A 276 0.57 -7.27 5.34
C ASP A 276 1.44 -6.21 4.66
N GLU A 277 2.43 -5.71 5.36
CA GLU A 277 3.25 -4.56 4.98
C GLU A 277 2.39 -3.33 4.59
N ALA A 278 1.45 -2.99 5.47
CA ALA A 278 0.41 -1.97 5.26
C ALA A 278 0.96 -0.58 4.87
N HIS A 279 2.21 -0.27 5.19
CA HIS A 279 2.87 0.97 4.77
C HIS A 279 3.03 1.09 3.25
N ARG A 280 2.97 -0.04 2.51
CA ARG A 280 3.03 -0.09 1.04
C ARG A 280 1.65 0.00 0.39
N SER A 281 0.59 -0.38 1.10
CA SER A 281 -0.78 -0.47 0.57
C SER A 281 -1.42 0.87 0.20
N ILE A 282 -0.80 1.99 0.55
CA ILE A 282 -1.42 3.33 0.45
C ILE A 282 -1.06 4.05 -0.83
N PHE A 283 -0.03 3.58 -1.54
CA PHE A 283 0.48 4.24 -2.72
C PHE A 283 -0.31 3.84 -3.98
N ASN A 284 -0.75 4.84 -4.78
CA ASN A 284 -1.41 4.69 -6.06
C ASN A 284 -2.73 3.88 -6.04
N LYS A 285 -2.87 2.90 -6.92
CA LYS A 285 -4.07 2.07 -7.12
C LYS A 285 -4.53 1.28 -5.89
N PHE A 286 -3.65 1.06 -4.91
CA PHE A 286 -4.01 0.27 -3.72
C PHE A 286 -4.92 1.03 -2.74
N GLY A 287 -4.86 2.37 -2.73
CA GLY A 287 -5.80 3.20 -1.99
C GLY A 287 -7.25 3.00 -2.43
N GLU A 288 -7.48 2.68 -3.70
CA GLU A 288 -8.82 2.39 -4.23
C GLU A 288 -9.43 1.13 -3.62
N ILE A 289 -8.63 0.08 -3.39
CA ILE A 289 -9.07 -1.17 -2.76
C ILE A 289 -9.59 -0.91 -1.35
N ILE A 290 -8.86 -0.09 -0.58
CA ILE A 290 -9.20 0.27 0.79
C ILE A 290 -10.50 1.08 0.86
N GLU A 291 -10.74 1.90 -0.14
CA GLU A 291 -11.96 2.72 -0.23
C GLU A 291 -13.13 1.97 -0.88
N TYR A 292 -12.86 0.96 -1.69
CA TYR A 292 -13.87 0.19 -2.39
C TYR A 292 -14.61 -0.79 -1.47
N PHE A 293 -13.88 -1.61 -0.70
CA PHE A 293 -14.50 -2.64 0.13
C PHE A 293 -15.04 -2.07 1.44
N ASP A 294 -16.30 -2.40 1.74
CA ASP A 294 -16.92 -2.12 3.03
C ASP A 294 -16.60 -3.24 4.04
N ALA A 295 -15.33 -3.40 4.36
CA ALA A 295 -14.83 -4.40 5.30
C ALA A 295 -14.25 -3.75 6.57
N ARG A 296 -14.12 -4.53 7.65
CA ARG A 296 -13.16 -4.19 8.70
C ARG A 296 -11.75 -4.42 8.17
N MET A 297 -10.82 -3.52 8.46
CA MET A 297 -9.48 -3.57 7.88
C MET A 297 -8.41 -3.52 8.96
N VAL A 298 -7.42 -4.40 8.85
CA VAL A 298 -6.27 -4.44 9.76
C VAL A 298 -5.00 -4.34 8.93
N GLY A 299 -4.24 -3.27 9.15
CA GLY A 299 -2.90 -3.14 8.61
C GLY A 299 -1.88 -3.73 9.57
N LEU A 300 -0.94 -4.53 9.03
CA LEU A 300 0.25 -4.99 9.74
C LEU A 300 1.50 -4.43 9.08
N THR A 301 2.47 -4.02 9.87
CA THR A 301 3.78 -3.64 9.35
C THR A 301 4.87 -3.93 10.38
N ALA A 302 6.07 -4.21 9.87
CA ALA A 302 7.28 -4.28 10.68
C ALA A 302 8.04 -2.96 10.69
N THR A 303 7.66 -2.02 9.85
CA THR A 303 8.31 -0.71 9.75
C THR A 303 8.17 0.01 11.08
N PRO A 304 9.26 0.51 11.68
CA PRO A 304 9.17 1.30 12.89
C PRO A 304 8.23 2.50 12.72
N ALA A 305 7.48 2.83 13.77
CA ALA A 305 6.40 3.83 13.70
C ALA A 305 6.85 5.22 13.20
N ASN A 306 8.10 5.61 13.50
CA ASN A 306 8.71 6.86 13.04
C ASN A 306 9.02 6.90 11.53
N PHE A 307 8.99 5.76 10.84
CA PHE A 307 9.18 5.67 9.37
C PHE A 307 7.88 5.41 8.62
N ILE A 308 6.76 5.28 9.31
CA ILE A 308 5.45 5.11 8.68
C ILE A 308 4.95 6.46 8.19
N ALA A 309 4.56 6.54 6.92
CA ALA A 309 3.97 7.75 6.35
C ALA A 309 2.68 8.15 7.08
N ARG A 310 2.45 9.45 7.25
CA ARG A 310 1.26 9.99 7.89
C ARG A 310 -0.04 9.46 7.27
N ASP A 311 -0.05 9.31 5.96
CA ASP A 311 -1.22 8.82 5.22
C ASP A 311 -1.57 7.38 5.62
N THR A 312 -0.59 6.54 5.99
CA THR A 312 -0.83 5.20 6.54
C THR A 312 -1.63 5.27 7.84
N PHE A 313 -1.22 6.13 8.75
CA PHE A 313 -1.93 6.31 10.01
C PHE A 313 -3.36 6.78 9.79
N ILE A 314 -3.56 7.78 8.91
CA ILE A 314 -4.89 8.30 8.56
C ILE A 314 -5.75 7.21 7.94
N THR A 315 -5.20 6.46 6.99
CA THR A 315 -5.90 5.37 6.28
C THR A 315 -6.39 4.29 7.21
N PHE A 316 -5.60 3.94 8.23
CA PHE A 316 -5.98 2.94 9.24
C PHE A 316 -6.62 3.55 10.51
N GLY A 317 -7.10 4.80 10.44
CA GLY A 317 -7.87 5.42 11.53
C GLY A 317 -7.05 5.91 12.72
N CYS A 318 -5.72 5.98 12.57
CA CYS A 318 -4.80 6.38 13.62
C CYS A 318 -4.49 7.88 13.54
N LEU A 319 -5.49 8.73 13.80
CA LEU A 319 -5.44 10.18 13.56
C LEU A 319 -4.30 10.91 14.30
N ASN A 320 -3.88 10.42 15.47
CA ASN A 320 -2.80 11.02 16.25
C ASN A 320 -1.41 10.44 15.90
N GLN A 321 -1.28 9.76 14.76
CA GLN A 321 -0.05 9.07 14.35
C GLN A 321 0.43 8.02 15.40
N THR A 322 -0.49 7.50 16.18
CA THR A 322 -0.23 6.42 17.13
C THR A 322 -0.93 5.17 16.59
N PRO A 323 -0.21 4.08 16.30
CA PRO A 323 -0.85 2.85 15.85
C PRO A 323 -1.76 2.26 16.93
N THR A 324 -2.71 1.42 16.53
CA THR A 324 -3.57 0.68 17.44
C THR A 324 -2.77 -0.16 18.42
N PHE A 325 -1.67 -0.75 17.93
CA PHE A 325 -0.70 -1.47 18.77
C PHE A 325 0.71 -1.26 18.22
N LEU A 326 1.67 -1.07 19.14
CA LEU A 326 3.08 -0.90 18.84
C LEU A 326 3.93 -1.86 19.69
N TYR A 327 4.73 -2.70 19.02
CA TYR A 327 5.74 -3.54 19.66
C TYR A 327 7.06 -3.38 18.94
N THR A 328 7.96 -2.58 19.54
CA THR A 328 9.21 -2.17 18.91
C THR A 328 10.28 -3.25 18.98
N TYR A 329 11.35 -3.06 18.20
CA TYR A 329 12.51 -3.94 18.21
C TYR A 329 13.18 -3.99 19.61
N GLU A 330 13.30 -2.84 20.25
CA GLU A 330 13.88 -2.70 21.59
C GLU A 330 13.05 -3.44 22.65
N GLN A 331 11.72 -3.30 22.58
CA GLN A 331 10.81 -4.05 23.46
C GLN A 331 10.93 -5.56 23.23
N ALA A 332 11.09 -5.98 21.99
CA ALA A 332 11.22 -7.39 21.64
C ALA A 332 12.57 -7.99 22.10
N ILE A 333 13.67 -7.22 22.06
CA ILE A 333 14.95 -7.61 22.65
C ILE A 333 14.83 -7.69 24.19
N ALA A 334 14.28 -6.65 24.82
CA ALA A 334 14.11 -6.62 26.28
C ALA A 334 13.25 -7.82 26.75
N GLY A 335 12.22 -8.19 25.96
CA GLY A 335 11.37 -9.36 26.18
C GLY A 335 11.99 -10.69 25.78
N LYS A 336 13.24 -10.73 25.33
CA LYS A 336 13.97 -11.92 24.82
C LYS A 336 13.28 -12.64 23.65
N ARG A 337 12.43 -11.93 22.90
CA ARG A 337 11.77 -12.45 21.69
C ARG A 337 12.65 -12.35 20.46
N LEU A 338 13.53 -11.36 20.44
CA LEU A 338 14.53 -11.13 19.41
C LEU A 338 15.91 -11.05 20.05
N VAL A 339 16.95 -11.27 19.24
CA VAL A 339 18.34 -11.02 19.60
C VAL A 339 18.84 -9.73 18.96
N ASP A 340 19.77 -9.07 19.64
CA ASP A 340 20.41 -7.88 19.12
C ASP A 340 21.55 -8.22 18.16
N PHE A 341 22.03 -7.23 17.44
CA PHE A 341 23.15 -7.39 16.52
C PHE A 341 24.43 -6.74 17.06
N ARG A 342 25.56 -7.31 16.66
CA ARG A 342 26.86 -6.69 16.73
C ARG A 342 27.21 -6.18 15.33
N LEU A 343 27.54 -4.90 15.22
CA LEU A 343 27.95 -4.29 13.94
C LEU A 343 29.48 -4.36 13.80
N TYR A 344 29.93 -4.91 12.70
CA TYR A 344 31.31 -4.87 12.24
C TYR A 344 31.38 -4.01 10.98
N GLN A 345 32.02 -2.85 11.12
CA GLN A 345 32.33 -1.98 9.97
C GLN A 345 33.58 -2.50 9.29
N ALA A 346 33.45 -2.99 8.08
CA ALA A 346 34.56 -3.58 7.35
C ALA A 346 35.65 -2.57 7.02
N GLN A 347 36.90 -3.00 7.09
CA GLN A 347 38.07 -2.12 6.85
C GLN A 347 38.28 -1.80 5.36
N THR A 348 37.79 -2.67 4.47
CA THR A 348 37.72 -2.44 3.03
C THR A 348 36.58 -1.51 2.64
N GLY A 349 36.21 -0.58 3.55
CA GLY A 349 35.14 0.38 3.33
C GLY A 349 35.39 1.19 2.05
N PHE A 350 34.47 1.02 1.08
CA PHE A 350 34.43 1.86 -0.09
C PHE A 350 33.99 3.26 0.32
N GLN A 351 34.80 4.25 -0.01
CA GLN A 351 34.33 5.63 0.07
C GLN A 351 33.12 5.75 -0.83
N ARG A 352 32.04 6.32 -0.28
CA ARG A 352 30.77 6.59 -1.01
C ARG A 352 31.04 7.49 -2.22
N GLN A 353 31.52 6.94 -3.31
CA GLN A 353 31.61 7.60 -4.61
C GLN A 353 30.74 6.83 -5.58
N GLY A 354 29.51 7.27 -5.69
CA GLY A 354 28.63 6.97 -6.81
C GLY A 354 27.62 5.83 -6.64
N ILE A 355 26.35 6.21 -6.48
CA ILE A 355 25.14 5.45 -6.86
C ILE A 355 24.22 6.44 -7.56
N LYS A 356 23.65 6.05 -8.67
CA LYS A 356 22.61 6.84 -9.36
C LYS A 356 21.24 6.31 -8.99
N GLY A 357 20.25 7.18 -8.92
CA GLY A 357 18.89 6.79 -8.76
C GLY A 357 18.37 5.77 -9.79
N SER A 358 19.04 5.71 -10.98
CA SER A 358 18.79 4.69 -12.02
C SER A 358 19.22 3.27 -11.63
N ASP A 359 20.07 3.11 -10.63
CA ASP A 359 20.64 1.82 -10.21
C ASP A 359 19.82 1.20 -9.07
N LEU A 360 18.83 1.93 -8.58
CA LEU A 360 17.86 1.46 -7.59
C LEU A 360 16.80 0.64 -8.30
N ASP A 361 16.43 -0.48 -7.69
CA ASP A 361 15.28 -1.25 -8.16
C ASP A 361 13.96 -0.49 -7.92
N ASP A 362 12.88 -0.91 -8.58
CA ASP A 362 11.58 -0.24 -8.48
C ASP A 362 11.08 -0.18 -7.02
N GLU A 363 11.41 -1.17 -6.22
CA GLU A 363 11.04 -1.25 -4.82
C GLU A 363 11.84 -0.26 -3.94
N GLU A 364 13.13 -0.13 -4.19
CA GLU A 364 13.98 0.86 -3.52
C GLU A 364 13.58 2.28 -3.90
N ARG A 365 13.24 2.50 -5.18
CA ARG A 365 12.71 3.78 -5.66
C ARG A 365 11.39 4.13 -4.98
N ASP A 366 10.44 3.18 -4.91
CA ASP A 366 9.15 3.38 -4.24
C ASP A 366 9.32 3.63 -2.74
N LEU A 367 10.22 2.92 -2.08
CA LEU A 367 10.48 3.12 -0.65
C LEU A 367 11.18 4.45 -0.35
N LEU A 368 12.08 4.91 -1.21
CA LEU A 368 12.68 6.23 -1.11
C LEU A 368 11.66 7.33 -1.38
N ILE A 369 10.84 7.14 -2.40
CA ILE A 369 9.68 7.97 -2.68
C ILE A 369 8.77 7.99 -1.44
N ALA A 370 8.53 6.89 -0.78
CA ALA A 370 7.75 6.81 0.45
C ALA A 370 8.38 7.53 1.66
N GLN A 371 9.69 7.75 1.67
CA GLN A 371 10.42 8.43 2.74
C GLN A 371 10.69 9.92 2.48
N GLY A 372 10.16 10.50 1.40
CA GLY A 372 10.41 11.90 1.04
C GLY A 372 11.74 12.16 0.34
N LEU A 373 12.41 11.10 -0.05
CA LEU A 373 13.67 11.20 -0.77
C LEU A 373 13.39 11.09 -2.27
N ASP A 374 13.90 12.02 -3.06
CA ASP A 374 13.85 11.93 -4.52
C ASP A 374 14.88 10.87 -4.96
N PRO A 375 14.46 9.71 -5.52
CA PRO A 375 15.41 8.69 -5.98
C PRO A 375 16.40 9.23 -7.00
N ASP A 376 16.00 10.24 -7.79
CA ASP A 376 16.84 10.83 -8.82
C ASP A 376 17.73 11.95 -8.28
N ALA A 377 17.51 12.42 -7.06
CA ALA A 377 18.44 13.29 -6.36
C ALA A 377 19.64 12.51 -5.77
N ILE A 378 19.56 11.18 -5.79
CA ILE A 378 20.66 10.30 -5.40
C ILE A 378 21.57 10.15 -6.63
N ASP A 379 22.50 11.06 -6.81
CA ASP A 379 23.56 10.97 -7.82
C ASP A 379 24.91 10.72 -7.16
N TYR A 380 25.29 9.46 -7.18
CA TYR A 380 26.65 9.05 -6.88
C TYR A 380 27.24 8.52 -8.19
N SER A 381 28.06 9.27 -8.88
CA SER A 381 28.67 8.92 -10.18
C SER A 381 29.36 7.54 -10.13
N GLY A 382 28.81 6.56 -10.83
CA GLY A 382 29.07 5.16 -10.56
C GLY A 382 29.29 4.20 -11.72
N THR A 383 29.71 4.63 -12.91
CA THR A 383 30.26 3.67 -13.89
C THR A 383 31.52 2.95 -13.35
N ASP A 384 32.21 3.57 -12.43
CA ASP A 384 33.41 2.99 -11.78
C ASP A 384 33.06 2.08 -10.60
N LEU A 385 31.85 2.18 -10.01
CA LEU A 385 31.49 1.49 -8.79
C LEU A 385 31.20 0.01 -9.01
N GLU A 386 30.46 -0.35 -10.06
CA GLU A 386 30.21 -1.74 -10.41
C GLU A 386 31.51 -2.45 -10.81
N VAL A 387 32.42 -1.73 -11.48
CA VAL A 387 33.78 -2.21 -11.81
C VAL A 387 34.63 -2.34 -10.56
N LEU A 388 34.55 -1.40 -9.61
CA LEU A 388 35.31 -1.45 -8.35
C LEU A 388 34.81 -2.53 -7.40
N VAL A 389 33.48 -2.66 -7.25
CA VAL A 389 32.83 -3.65 -6.38
C VAL A 389 33.01 -5.07 -6.90
N SER A 390 33.06 -5.23 -8.21
CA SER A 390 33.27 -6.52 -8.86
C SER A 390 34.72 -6.82 -9.22
N ASN A 391 35.68 -6.01 -8.76
CA ASN A 391 37.09 -6.33 -8.90
C ASN A 391 37.46 -7.55 -8.05
N LYS A 392 38.02 -8.59 -8.69
CA LYS A 392 38.37 -9.86 -8.02
C LYS A 392 39.30 -9.67 -6.78
N ASP A 393 40.18 -8.72 -6.80
CA ASP A 393 41.09 -8.48 -5.67
C ASP A 393 40.37 -7.87 -4.46
N THR A 394 39.39 -7.02 -4.72
CA THR A 394 38.52 -6.49 -3.67
C THR A 394 37.64 -7.59 -3.09
N LEU A 395 37.01 -8.41 -3.95
CA LEU A 395 36.19 -9.54 -3.51
C LEU A 395 37.00 -10.57 -2.72
N ARG A 396 38.28 -10.83 -3.08
CA ARG A 396 39.17 -11.72 -2.31
C ARG A 396 39.38 -11.21 -0.90
N ARG A 397 39.71 -9.92 -0.73
CA ARG A 397 39.86 -9.31 0.59
C ARG A 397 38.55 -9.32 1.40
N GLN A 398 37.46 -9.03 0.76
CA GLN A 398 36.16 -9.12 1.42
C GLN A 398 35.86 -10.53 1.89
N TRP A 399 36.16 -11.56 1.10
CA TRP A 399 36.02 -12.94 1.50
C TRP A 399 36.94 -13.35 2.65
N GLU A 400 38.17 -12.92 2.65
CA GLU A 400 39.11 -13.13 3.78
C GLU A 400 38.51 -12.55 5.07
N GLU A 401 38.01 -11.30 4.99
CA GLU A 401 37.40 -10.61 6.12
C GLU A 401 36.08 -11.28 6.57
N ILE A 402 35.21 -11.69 5.66
CA ILE A 402 33.95 -12.42 5.95
C ILE A 402 34.27 -13.74 6.66
N MET A 403 35.20 -14.52 6.13
CA MET A 403 35.57 -15.83 6.69
C MET A 403 36.26 -15.71 8.05
N ASP A 404 36.90 -14.60 8.35
CA ASP A 404 37.55 -14.32 9.64
C ASP A 404 36.52 -13.88 10.70
N VAL A 405 35.69 -12.86 10.39
CA VAL A 405 34.87 -12.16 11.39
C VAL A 405 33.50 -12.79 11.62
N CYS A 406 32.95 -13.54 10.64
CA CYS A 406 31.64 -14.15 10.76
C CYS A 406 31.53 -15.07 11.95
N ILE A 407 30.39 -15.03 12.64
CA ILE A 407 30.03 -16.00 13.66
C ILE A 407 30.05 -17.37 13.03
N LYS A 408 30.86 -18.27 13.60
CA LYS A 408 31.07 -19.63 13.09
C LYS A 408 30.10 -20.60 13.75
N ASP A 409 29.96 -21.76 13.13
CA ASP A 409 29.19 -22.87 13.68
C ASP A 409 29.83 -23.46 14.93
N ARG A 410 29.20 -24.46 15.52
CA ARG A 410 29.68 -25.16 16.72
C ARG A 410 31.09 -25.73 16.58
N SER A 411 31.52 -26.08 15.38
CA SER A 411 32.87 -26.57 15.11
C SER A 411 33.94 -25.46 15.04
N ALA A 412 33.53 -24.21 15.05
CA ALA A 412 34.33 -23.01 14.85
C ALA A 412 35.15 -22.99 13.53
N SER A 413 34.79 -23.86 12.58
CA SER A 413 35.54 -24.03 11.32
C SER A 413 34.91 -23.30 10.14
N LEU A 414 33.56 -23.22 10.10
CA LEU A 414 32.84 -22.64 9.00
C LEU A 414 31.86 -21.56 9.50
N PRO A 415 31.56 -20.55 8.68
CA PRO A 415 30.50 -19.59 8.99
C PRO A 415 29.18 -20.32 9.30
N GLY A 416 28.48 -19.84 10.33
CA GLY A 416 27.09 -20.19 10.56
C GLY A 416 26.20 -19.74 9.38
N LYS A 417 24.90 -19.94 9.46
CA LYS A 417 23.99 -19.48 8.39
C LYS A 417 24.18 -18.01 8.14
N THR A 418 24.54 -17.66 6.91
CA THR A 418 24.94 -16.32 6.48
C THR A 418 24.10 -15.89 5.27
N MET A 419 23.60 -14.65 5.30
CA MET A 419 23.00 -14.02 4.14
C MET A 419 23.91 -12.88 3.67
N ILE A 420 24.29 -12.89 2.39
CA ILE A 420 25.06 -11.84 1.73
C ILE A 420 24.13 -11.10 0.77
N PHE A 421 24.04 -9.80 0.90
CA PHE A 421 23.24 -8.94 0.04
C PHE A 421 24.13 -8.29 -1.03
N ALA A 422 23.94 -8.75 -2.27
CA ALA A 422 24.70 -8.26 -3.43
C ALA A 422 23.93 -7.13 -4.15
N MET A 423 24.67 -6.31 -4.90
CA MET A 423 24.14 -5.17 -5.63
C MET A 423 23.37 -5.59 -6.89
N SER A 424 23.94 -6.51 -7.67
CA SER A 424 23.39 -6.99 -8.93
C SER A 424 23.58 -8.51 -9.08
N LYS A 425 22.88 -9.11 -10.04
CA LYS A 425 23.03 -10.54 -10.39
C LYS A 425 24.46 -10.86 -10.84
N GLU A 426 25.07 -9.94 -11.56
CA GLU A 426 26.47 -10.07 -12.00
C GLU A 426 27.43 -10.01 -10.81
N HIS A 427 27.21 -9.06 -9.89
CA HIS A 427 27.98 -8.99 -8.65
C HIS A 427 27.84 -10.29 -7.83
N ALA A 428 26.62 -10.83 -7.70
CA ALA A 428 26.38 -12.08 -7.00
C ALA A 428 27.16 -13.26 -7.62
N ARG A 429 27.20 -13.38 -8.95
CA ARG A 429 27.99 -14.41 -9.65
C ARG A 429 29.47 -14.27 -9.39
N ARG A 430 30.02 -13.05 -9.43
CA ARG A 430 31.44 -12.80 -9.15
C ARG A 430 31.82 -13.11 -7.71
N ILE A 431 30.90 -12.82 -6.76
CA ILE A 431 31.07 -13.22 -5.36
C ILE A 431 31.22 -14.74 -5.26
N GLU A 432 30.38 -15.52 -5.97
CA GLU A 432 30.45 -16.98 -6.03
C GLU A 432 31.74 -17.46 -6.70
N GLU A 433 32.09 -16.97 -7.88
CA GLU A 433 33.32 -17.31 -8.62
C GLU A 433 34.57 -17.14 -7.75
N VAL A 434 34.72 -15.97 -7.10
CA VAL A 434 35.87 -15.70 -6.23
C VAL A 434 35.85 -16.61 -5.01
N PHE A 435 34.71 -16.94 -4.45
CA PHE A 435 34.61 -17.89 -3.35
C PHE A 435 35.06 -19.28 -3.77
N GLU A 436 34.64 -19.79 -4.91
CA GLU A 436 35.04 -21.10 -5.43
C GLU A 436 36.54 -21.14 -5.77
N GLU A 437 37.11 -20.05 -6.29
CA GLU A 437 38.56 -19.94 -6.53
C GLU A 437 39.37 -20.01 -5.22
N MET A 438 38.92 -19.31 -4.16
CA MET A 438 39.63 -19.19 -2.90
C MET A 438 39.44 -20.42 -1.99
N TYR A 439 38.24 -21.02 -2.03
CA TYR A 439 37.84 -22.07 -1.11
C TYR A 439 37.30 -23.33 -1.83
N PRO A 440 38.06 -23.92 -2.77
CA PRO A 440 37.58 -25.05 -3.57
C PRO A 440 37.21 -26.28 -2.74
N GLN A 441 37.69 -26.37 -1.49
CA GLN A 441 37.35 -27.43 -0.54
C GLN A 441 35.94 -27.31 0.04
N HIS A 442 35.29 -26.15 -0.11
CA HIS A 442 33.97 -25.87 0.48
C HIS A 442 32.81 -25.97 -0.53
N VAL A 443 32.84 -26.97 -1.39
CA VAL A 443 31.79 -27.22 -2.40
C VAL A 443 30.42 -27.28 -1.76
N GLY A 444 29.46 -26.52 -2.33
CA GLY A 444 28.06 -26.46 -1.90
C GLY A 444 27.83 -25.69 -0.58
N LEU A 445 28.85 -24.98 -0.07
CA LEU A 445 28.68 -24.13 1.09
C LEU A 445 27.92 -22.84 0.74
N LEU A 446 28.16 -22.29 -0.45
CA LEU A 446 27.56 -21.07 -0.98
C LEU A 446 26.49 -21.40 -2.01
N GLN A 447 25.49 -20.55 -2.11
CA GLN A 447 24.41 -20.64 -3.10
C GLN A 447 23.89 -19.24 -3.50
N LEU A 448 23.66 -19.05 -4.80
CA LEU A 448 22.99 -17.85 -5.32
C LEU A 448 21.47 -17.97 -5.16
N VAL A 449 20.82 -16.88 -4.73
CA VAL A 449 19.36 -16.78 -4.54
C VAL A 449 18.86 -15.44 -5.10
N TYR A 450 18.50 -15.42 -6.39
CA TYR A 450 17.88 -14.25 -7.04
C TYR A 450 16.87 -14.69 -8.09
N ASP A 451 16.02 -13.77 -8.52
CA ASP A 451 14.97 -14.04 -9.51
C ASP A 451 15.55 -14.42 -10.88
N GLY A 452 14.98 -15.48 -11.51
CA GLY A 452 15.43 -16.01 -12.78
C GLY A 452 16.48 -17.15 -12.68
N ILE A 453 16.89 -17.57 -11.49
CA ILE A 453 17.62 -18.82 -11.32
C ILE A 453 16.61 -20.00 -11.39
N GLU A 454 16.97 -21.05 -12.14
CA GLU A 454 16.18 -22.27 -12.15
C GLU A 454 16.02 -22.84 -10.74
N ARG A 455 14.79 -23.23 -10.37
CA ARG A 455 14.44 -23.87 -9.09
C ARG A 455 14.63 -23.00 -7.84
N VAL A 456 14.51 -21.68 -7.96
CA VAL A 456 14.50 -20.80 -6.76
C VAL A 456 13.37 -21.22 -5.81
N HIS A 457 12.18 -21.49 -6.35
CA HIS A 457 11.01 -21.96 -5.61
C HIS A 457 10.81 -23.47 -5.75
N ASN A 458 9.98 -24.05 -4.88
CA ASN A 458 9.59 -25.45 -4.97
C ASN A 458 8.87 -25.72 -6.29
N GLY A 459 9.20 -26.83 -6.95
CA GLY A 459 8.60 -27.25 -8.20
C GLY A 459 8.31 -28.74 -8.19
N SER A 460 7.76 -29.26 -9.31
CA SER A 460 7.39 -30.68 -9.48
C SER A 460 8.56 -31.69 -9.27
N TYR A 461 9.79 -31.19 -9.29
CA TYR A 461 11.00 -32.02 -9.16
C TYR A 461 11.76 -31.82 -7.84
N GLY A 462 11.15 -31.26 -6.80
CA GLY A 462 11.73 -31.18 -5.47
C GLY A 462 11.82 -29.76 -4.87
N ASP A 463 12.51 -29.68 -3.73
CA ASP A 463 12.67 -28.44 -2.96
C ASP A 463 13.50 -27.40 -3.73
N GLY A 464 13.01 -26.17 -3.81
CA GLY A 464 13.73 -25.01 -4.36
C GLY A 464 14.90 -24.57 -3.50
N LEU A 465 15.74 -23.69 -4.02
CA LEU A 465 16.96 -23.20 -3.38
C LEU A 465 16.69 -22.55 -2.02
N ILE A 466 15.63 -21.79 -1.91
CA ILE A 466 15.20 -21.16 -0.65
C ILE A 466 14.87 -22.23 0.40
N THR A 467 14.14 -23.27 0.00
CA THR A 467 13.77 -24.35 0.92
C THR A 467 15.00 -25.17 1.34
N LYS A 468 15.96 -25.40 0.43
CA LYS A 468 17.23 -26.03 0.78
C LYS A 468 18.01 -25.20 1.79
N PHE A 469 18.13 -23.87 1.57
CA PHE A 469 18.78 -22.99 2.53
C PHE A 469 18.12 -23.02 3.91
N LYS A 470 16.78 -23.12 3.97
CA LYS A 470 16.04 -23.25 5.23
C LYS A 470 16.28 -24.60 5.93
N LYS A 471 16.13 -25.69 5.21
CA LYS A 471 16.02 -27.04 5.79
C LYS A 471 17.35 -27.79 5.91
N LEU A 472 18.28 -27.58 4.97
CA LEU A 472 19.53 -28.32 4.92
C LEU A 472 20.64 -27.59 5.67
N ASP A 473 21.67 -28.32 6.11
CA ASP A 473 22.87 -27.72 6.69
C ASP A 473 23.61 -26.90 5.64
N LYS A 474 23.87 -27.49 4.47
CA LYS A 474 24.38 -26.77 3.28
C LYS A 474 23.24 -26.53 2.27
N PRO A 475 23.22 -25.37 1.62
CA PRO A 475 24.18 -24.25 1.71
C PRO A 475 24.07 -23.50 3.05
N ARG A 476 25.19 -22.99 3.53
CA ARG A 476 25.26 -22.14 4.72
C ARG A 476 25.30 -20.65 4.37
N ILE A 477 25.82 -20.32 3.20
CA ILE A 477 25.92 -18.95 2.71
C ILE A 477 24.95 -18.80 1.53
N ALA A 478 24.03 -17.86 1.64
CA ALA A 478 23.13 -17.46 0.56
C ALA A 478 23.51 -16.05 0.07
N VAL A 479 23.89 -15.92 -1.20
CA VAL A 479 24.13 -14.64 -1.84
C VAL A 479 22.86 -14.23 -2.58
N SER A 480 22.26 -13.12 -2.17
CA SER A 480 20.96 -12.68 -2.65
C SER A 480 21.00 -11.33 -3.32
N VAL A 481 20.19 -11.20 -4.39
CA VAL A 481 19.79 -9.92 -4.96
C VAL A 481 18.26 -9.81 -4.77
N ASP A 482 17.84 -8.94 -3.86
CA ASP A 482 16.46 -8.55 -3.54
C ASP A 482 15.51 -9.65 -3.01
N MET A 483 15.77 -10.93 -3.26
CA MET A 483 14.86 -12.02 -2.88
C MET A 483 14.86 -12.37 -1.39
N LEU A 484 16.01 -12.27 -0.71
CA LEU A 484 16.11 -12.54 0.73
C LEU A 484 15.91 -11.29 1.59
N ASP A 485 15.79 -10.12 0.98
CA ASP A 485 15.63 -8.83 1.67
C ASP A 485 14.34 -8.84 2.49
N THR A 486 13.26 -9.42 1.95
CA THR A 486 11.96 -9.49 2.61
C THR A 486 11.32 -10.89 2.51
N GLY A 487 10.43 -11.24 3.44
CA GLY A 487 9.52 -12.39 3.33
C GLY A 487 10.07 -13.78 3.66
N ILE A 488 11.39 -13.99 3.76
CA ILE A 488 11.97 -15.30 4.03
C ILE A 488 12.40 -15.41 5.49
N ASP A 489 11.94 -16.45 6.17
CA ASP A 489 12.25 -16.72 7.57
C ASP A 489 13.20 -17.92 7.69
N VAL A 490 14.43 -17.64 8.16
CA VAL A 490 15.47 -18.64 8.49
C VAL A 490 16.02 -18.30 9.87
N PRO A 491 15.46 -18.86 10.94
CA PRO A 491 15.80 -18.48 12.31
C PRO A 491 17.28 -18.65 12.67
N GLU A 492 17.96 -19.61 12.03
CA GLU A 492 19.35 -19.96 12.27
C GLU A 492 20.37 -18.98 11.67
N VAL A 493 19.93 -17.93 10.96
CA VAL A 493 20.83 -16.92 10.40
C VAL A 493 21.52 -16.16 11.53
N VAL A 494 22.84 -16.20 11.56
CA VAL A 494 23.68 -15.52 12.55
C VAL A 494 24.61 -14.46 11.94
N ASN A 495 24.70 -14.40 10.61
CA ASN A 495 25.48 -13.38 9.92
C ASN A 495 24.67 -12.74 8.80
N LEU A 496 24.70 -11.41 8.73
CA LEU A 496 24.19 -10.61 7.62
C LEU A 496 25.34 -9.78 7.06
N VAL A 497 25.64 -9.94 5.78
CA VAL A 497 26.76 -9.26 5.11
C VAL A 497 26.21 -8.31 4.05
N PHE A 498 26.46 -7.03 4.22
CA PHE A 498 26.00 -5.99 3.30
C PHE A 498 27.14 -5.65 2.33
N MET A 499 27.06 -6.20 1.12
CA MET A 499 27.95 -5.90 -0.01
C MET A 499 27.26 -4.95 -1.00
N LYS A 500 26.26 -4.22 -0.54
CA LYS A 500 25.56 -3.16 -1.26
C LYS A 500 25.18 -2.01 -0.32
N PRO A 501 25.11 -0.78 -0.82
CA PRO A 501 24.49 0.30 -0.07
C PRO A 501 22.99 0.10 -0.02
N VAL A 502 22.37 0.46 1.09
CA VAL A 502 20.92 0.44 1.27
C VAL A 502 20.47 1.83 1.69
N GLN A 503 19.88 2.57 0.77
CA GLN A 503 19.44 3.95 1.02
C GLN A 503 18.11 4.01 1.80
N SER A 504 17.22 3.06 1.54
CA SER A 504 15.96 2.99 2.25
C SER A 504 16.15 2.41 3.65
N ARG A 505 15.88 3.22 4.69
CA ARG A 505 15.91 2.74 6.08
C ARG A 505 14.91 1.62 6.34
N ILE A 506 13.74 1.67 5.70
CA ILE A 506 12.73 0.62 5.84
C ILE A 506 13.29 -0.70 5.32
N LYS A 507 13.87 -0.70 4.11
CA LYS A 507 14.49 -1.88 3.52
C LYS A 507 15.65 -2.40 4.38
N LEU A 508 16.50 -1.50 4.85
CA LEU A 508 17.62 -1.85 5.75
C LEU A 508 17.11 -2.60 7.00
N TRP A 509 16.09 -2.07 7.68
CA TRP A 509 15.54 -2.72 8.87
C TRP A 509 14.79 -4.02 8.56
N GLN A 510 14.20 -4.17 7.39
CA GLN A 510 13.64 -5.45 6.94
C GLN A 510 14.73 -6.50 6.72
N MET A 511 15.89 -6.10 6.16
CA MET A 511 17.06 -6.97 5.99
C MET A 511 17.69 -7.32 7.34
N VAL A 512 17.89 -6.35 8.23
CA VAL A 512 18.36 -6.58 9.62
C VAL A 512 17.44 -7.58 10.33
N GLY A 513 16.13 -7.45 10.12
CA GLY A 513 15.14 -8.38 10.65
C GLY A 513 15.33 -9.85 10.27
N ARG A 514 16.18 -10.19 9.29
CA ARG A 514 16.49 -11.59 8.93
C ARG A 514 17.36 -12.28 9.98
N GLY A 515 18.21 -11.54 10.69
CA GLY A 515 19.08 -12.07 11.74
C GLY A 515 18.47 -12.11 13.13
N THR A 516 17.38 -11.39 13.36
CA THR A 516 16.88 -11.07 14.71
C THR A 516 16.22 -12.21 15.49
N ARG A 517 15.92 -13.36 14.87
CA ARG A 517 15.22 -14.46 15.53
C ARG A 517 15.99 -14.97 16.74
N SER A 518 15.28 -15.10 17.87
CA SER A 518 15.86 -15.70 19.09
C SER A 518 16.02 -17.22 18.94
N GLN A 519 16.76 -17.81 19.84
CA GLN A 519 16.98 -19.26 19.90
C GLN A 519 15.67 -20.05 19.92
N GLU A 520 14.62 -19.58 20.61
CA GLU A 520 13.32 -20.24 20.67
C GLU A 520 12.70 -20.53 19.29
N ALA A 521 13.04 -19.71 18.28
CA ALA A 521 12.54 -19.90 16.91
C ALA A 521 13.38 -20.89 16.09
N CYS A 522 14.62 -21.19 16.51
CA CYS A 522 15.53 -22.07 15.81
C CYS A 522 15.10 -23.55 15.97
N LYS A 523 15.26 -24.30 14.91
CA LYS A 523 14.99 -25.76 14.88
C LYS A 523 16.27 -26.61 14.88
N PHE A 524 17.36 -26.02 14.41
CA PHE A 524 18.63 -26.72 14.15
C PHE A 524 19.73 -26.13 15.03
N TYR A 525 19.76 -26.54 16.29
CA TYR A 525 20.70 -26.02 17.30
C TYR A 525 22.17 -26.41 17.01
N ASP A 526 22.38 -27.50 16.30
CA ASP A 526 23.70 -27.97 15.82
C ASP A 526 24.37 -27.00 14.85
N ARG A 527 23.61 -26.12 14.22
CA ARG A 527 24.07 -25.09 13.27
C ARG A 527 24.41 -23.77 13.95
N LEU A 528 24.14 -23.65 15.23
CA LEU A 528 24.37 -22.46 16.02
C LEU A 528 25.71 -22.54 16.75
N PRO A 529 26.38 -21.39 17.02
CA PRO A 529 27.56 -21.35 17.86
C PRO A 529 27.21 -21.87 19.26
N ASP A 530 27.95 -22.88 19.74
CA ASP A 530 27.69 -23.55 21.03
C ASP A 530 26.23 -24.02 21.25
N GLY A 531 25.48 -24.22 20.16
CA GLY A 531 24.05 -24.55 20.22
C GLY A 531 23.16 -23.41 20.67
N GLN A 532 23.64 -22.19 20.72
CA GLN A 532 22.94 -21.02 21.23
C GLN A 532 22.97 -19.86 20.21
N LYS A 533 21.92 -19.02 20.25
CA LYS A 533 21.84 -17.79 19.51
C LYS A 533 21.51 -16.63 20.47
N THR A 534 22.52 -15.93 20.88
CA THR A 534 22.44 -14.78 21.79
C THR A 534 22.50 -13.44 21.07
N GLU A 535 23.14 -13.41 19.90
CA GLU A 535 23.28 -12.26 19.03
C GLU A 535 23.42 -12.71 17.57
N PHE A 536 23.45 -11.78 16.65
CA PHE A 536 23.89 -11.99 15.28
C PHE A 536 24.86 -10.90 14.86
N LEU A 537 25.64 -11.16 13.81
CA LEU A 537 26.64 -10.22 13.31
C LEU A 537 26.13 -9.55 12.03
N ILE A 538 26.29 -8.25 11.95
CA ILE A 538 26.20 -7.49 10.72
C ILE A 538 27.61 -7.12 10.28
N VAL A 539 28.02 -7.52 9.07
CA VAL A 539 29.25 -7.11 8.40
C VAL A 539 28.88 -6.13 7.31
N ASP A 540 29.31 -4.89 7.45
CA ASP A 540 28.94 -3.82 6.53
C ASP A 540 30.15 -3.25 5.79
N PHE A 541 30.16 -3.41 4.48
CA PHE A 541 31.19 -2.88 3.57
C PHE A 541 30.86 -1.49 3.02
N TRP A 542 29.65 -0.93 3.32
CA TRP A 542 29.13 0.27 2.65
C TRP A 542 28.78 1.42 3.60
N GLN A 543 29.12 1.31 4.87
CA GLN A 543 28.78 2.32 5.90
C GLN A 543 27.28 2.65 5.92
N ASN A 544 26.43 1.62 5.78
CA ASN A 544 25.00 1.77 5.90
C ASN A 544 24.62 2.33 7.27
N ASP A 545 23.54 3.12 7.34
CA ASP A 545 23.10 3.77 8.58
C ASP A 545 22.24 2.81 9.44
N PHE A 546 22.88 2.02 10.29
CA PHE A 546 22.22 1.16 11.27
C PHE A 546 21.80 1.90 12.54
N GLY A 547 21.84 3.23 12.57
CA GLY A 547 21.39 4.04 13.70
C GLY A 547 19.94 3.75 14.05
N ARG A 548 19.66 3.49 15.32
CA ARG A 548 18.32 3.34 15.86
C ARG A 548 17.72 4.74 16.00
N GLY A 549 17.36 5.36 14.85
CA GLY A 549 16.96 6.75 14.74
C GLY A 549 16.14 7.28 15.90
N THR A 550 16.74 8.12 16.70
CA THR A 550 16.03 8.99 17.64
C THR A 550 15.42 10.14 16.85
N ASP A 551 14.10 10.25 16.90
CA ASP A 551 13.30 11.47 16.67
C ASP A 551 13.47 12.32 15.40
N GLN A 552 13.91 11.80 14.28
CA GLN A 552 13.66 12.51 13.02
C GLN A 552 12.34 12.01 12.42
N ARG A 553 11.28 12.77 12.64
CA ARG A 553 10.02 12.61 11.91
C ARG A 553 10.32 12.78 10.43
N VAL A 554 10.21 11.69 9.67
CA VAL A 554 10.28 11.76 8.22
C VAL A 554 9.07 12.56 7.75
N PRO A 555 9.22 13.65 6.99
CA PRO A 555 8.08 14.38 6.44
C PRO A 555 7.23 13.42 5.60
N ALA A 556 5.92 13.47 5.78
CA ALA A 556 5.00 12.69 4.97
C ALA A 556 5.17 13.05 3.49
N GLU A 557 5.40 12.06 2.65
CA GLU A 557 5.57 12.30 1.24
C GLU A 557 4.25 12.56 0.52
N VAL A 558 4.32 13.58 -0.31
CA VAL A 558 3.26 13.92 -1.23
C VAL A 558 3.58 13.22 -2.57
N PRO A 559 2.70 12.37 -3.12
CA PRO A 559 2.94 11.70 -4.41
C PRO A 559 3.40 12.65 -5.52
N LEU A 560 4.24 12.16 -6.42
CA LEU A 560 4.89 12.97 -7.46
C LEU A 560 3.93 13.89 -8.22
N LEU A 561 2.79 13.37 -8.67
CA LEU A 561 1.79 14.19 -9.38
C LEU A 561 1.21 15.30 -8.49
N ILE A 562 1.03 15.05 -7.21
CA ILE A 562 0.54 16.06 -6.27
C ILE A 562 1.63 17.11 -6.03
N ARG A 563 2.91 16.69 -5.90
CA ARG A 563 4.04 17.64 -5.80
C ARG A 563 4.14 18.52 -7.04
N LEU A 564 4.09 17.91 -8.22
CA LEU A 564 4.09 18.63 -9.49
C LEU A 564 2.92 19.61 -9.59
N PHE A 565 1.73 19.18 -9.22
CA PHE A 565 0.55 20.02 -9.21
C PHE A 565 0.69 21.21 -8.23
N ASN A 566 1.18 20.94 -7.01
CA ASN A 566 1.42 21.97 -6.03
C ASN A 566 2.49 22.98 -6.49
N THR A 567 3.57 22.52 -7.13
CA THR A 567 4.60 23.40 -7.72
C THR A 567 3.97 24.31 -8.80
N ARG A 568 3.06 23.79 -9.61
CA ARG A 568 2.33 24.60 -10.61
C ARG A 568 1.37 25.61 -9.95
N LEU A 569 0.72 25.23 -8.85
CA LEU A 569 -0.06 26.19 -8.05
C LEU A 569 0.82 27.27 -7.44
N ASP A 570 2.04 26.96 -7.02
CA ASP A 570 3.00 27.94 -6.52
C ASP A 570 3.45 28.90 -7.63
N ILE A 571 3.63 28.41 -8.87
CA ILE A 571 3.88 29.26 -10.04
C ILE A 571 2.69 30.20 -10.29
N LEU A 572 1.45 29.71 -10.20
CA LEU A 572 0.26 30.55 -10.33
C LEU A 572 0.22 31.64 -9.27
N VAL A 573 0.56 31.33 -8.01
CA VAL A 573 0.64 32.29 -6.92
C VAL A 573 1.73 33.34 -7.21
N ALA A 574 2.93 32.90 -7.61
CA ALA A 574 4.05 33.80 -7.93
C ALA A 574 3.75 34.73 -9.12
N THR A 575 2.84 34.35 -10.01
CA THR A 575 2.50 35.09 -11.24
C THR A 575 1.13 35.80 -11.17
N LEU A 576 0.48 35.89 -10.00
CA LEU A 576 -0.82 36.54 -9.84
C LEU A 576 -0.82 38.00 -10.26
N HIS A 577 0.32 38.70 -10.17
CA HIS A 577 0.51 40.08 -10.58
C HIS A 577 0.57 40.25 -12.11
N ASP A 578 0.91 39.21 -12.87
CA ASP A 578 0.97 39.17 -14.34
C ASP A 578 0.15 38.01 -14.92
N ARG A 579 -1.17 38.07 -14.76
CA ARG A 579 -2.10 37.04 -15.23
C ARG A 579 -2.15 36.92 -16.76
N ALA A 580 -1.82 37.98 -17.47
CA ALA A 580 -1.71 37.99 -18.94
C ALA A 580 -0.39 37.40 -19.45
N GLY A 581 0.58 37.18 -18.56
CA GLY A 581 1.88 36.63 -18.86
C GLY A 581 1.82 35.18 -19.30
N GLU A 582 2.79 34.78 -20.12
CA GLU A 582 2.90 33.41 -20.67
C GLU A 582 3.03 32.37 -19.56
N ALA A 583 3.83 32.65 -18.50
CA ALA A 583 4.04 31.73 -17.40
C ALA A 583 2.75 31.40 -16.64
N HIS A 584 1.91 32.43 -16.37
CA HIS A 584 0.63 32.23 -15.72
C HIS A 584 -0.33 31.40 -16.58
N ARG A 585 -0.48 31.79 -17.84
CA ARG A 585 -1.36 31.08 -18.79
C ARG A 585 -0.97 29.62 -18.95
N GLN A 586 0.34 29.34 -19.11
CA GLN A 586 0.83 27.98 -19.25
C GLN A 586 0.59 27.17 -17.98
N ALA A 587 0.83 27.72 -16.80
CA ALA A 587 0.57 27.04 -15.53
C ALA A 587 -0.93 26.69 -15.34
N VAL A 588 -1.85 27.58 -15.77
CA VAL A 588 -3.30 27.27 -15.78
C VAL A 588 -3.60 26.08 -16.69
N ILE A 589 -3.07 26.11 -17.93
CA ILE A 589 -3.27 25.04 -18.91
C ILE A 589 -2.76 23.70 -18.34
N ASP A 590 -1.55 23.70 -17.78
CA ASP A 590 -0.90 22.51 -17.25
C ASP A 590 -1.60 21.96 -16.01
N CYS A 591 -2.09 22.83 -15.12
CA CYS A 591 -2.92 22.39 -13.99
C CYS A 591 -4.22 21.74 -14.46
N ARG A 592 -4.92 22.34 -15.41
CA ARG A 592 -6.16 21.80 -15.98
C ARG A 592 -5.93 20.45 -16.66
N LYS A 593 -4.83 20.33 -17.42
CA LYS A 593 -4.44 19.05 -18.04
C LYS A 593 -4.16 17.96 -17.01
N MET A 594 -3.60 18.31 -15.86
CA MET A 594 -3.44 17.33 -14.77
C MET A 594 -4.79 16.93 -14.17
N LEU A 595 -5.67 17.90 -13.91
CA LEU A 595 -6.99 17.60 -13.35
C LEU A 595 -7.85 16.72 -14.28
N SER A 596 -7.66 16.82 -15.61
CA SER A 596 -8.36 15.92 -16.55
C SER A 596 -7.95 14.46 -16.47
N ARG A 597 -6.83 14.15 -15.79
CA ARG A 597 -6.36 12.78 -15.54
C ARG A 597 -7.03 12.13 -14.33
N ILE A 598 -7.79 12.90 -13.53
CA ILE A 598 -8.49 12.36 -12.36
C ILE A 598 -9.61 11.42 -12.86
N PRO A 599 -9.59 10.13 -12.47
CA PRO A 599 -10.53 9.13 -12.99
C PRO A 599 -11.92 9.33 -12.37
N LYS A 600 -12.91 9.67 -13.18
CA LYS A 600 -14.30 9.91 -12.74
C LYS A 600 -14.92 8.71 -12.06
N GLU A 601 -14.58 7.52 -12.52
CA GLU A 601 -15.17 6.27 -12.09
C GLU A 601 -14.64 5.79 -10.74
N SER A 602 -13.51 6.33 -10.29
CA SER A 602 -12.90 5.97 -9.02
C SER A 602 -13.78 6.41 -7.84
N PHE A 603 -14.05 5.50 -6.92
CA PHE A 603 -14.91 5.75 -5.76
C PHE A 603 -14.44 6.93 -4.88
N PRO A 604 -13.12 7.06 -4.54
CA PRO A 604 -12.65 8.22 -3.80
C PRO A 604 -12.88 9.56 -4.51
N VAL A 605 -12.83 9.55 -5.84
CA VAL A 605 -13.08 10.74 -6.67
C VAL A 605 -14.56 11.09 -6.69
N ARG A 606 -15.44 10.08 -6.81
CA ARG A 606 -16.91 10.29 -6.77
C ARG A 606 -17.39 10.99 -5.50
N LYS A 607 -16.77 10.70 -4.35
CA LYS A 607 -17.09 11.34 -3.06
C LYS A 607 -16.99 12.88 -3.09
N VAL A 608 -16.05 13.40 -3.85
CA VAL A 608 -15.74 14.84 -3.94
C VAL A 608 -15.90 15.37 -5.36
N TRP A 609 -16.69 14.65 -6.18
CA TRP A 609 -16.87 14.98 -7.58
C TRP A 609 -17.35 16.41 -7.82
N GLY A 610 -18.21 16.96 -6.97
CA GLY A 610 -18.68 18.33 -7.06
C GLY A 610 -17.53 19.37 -7.04
N ASP A 611 -16.50 19.13 -6.25
CA ASP A 611 -15.32 20.00 -6.20
C ASP A 611 -14.47 19.88 -7.47
N VAL A 612 -14.32 18.64 -7.99
CA VAL A 612 -13.61 18.38 -9.25
C VAL A 612 -14.35 19.04 -10.42
N GLU A 613 -15.66 18.89 -10.48
CA GLU A 613 -16.50 19.48 -11.53
C GLU A 613 -16.44 21.02 -11.50
N ILE A 614 -16.42 21.63 -10.31
CA ILE A 614 -16.23 23.08 -10.16
C ILE A 614 -14.86 23.48 -10.70
N ALA A 615 -13.80 22.75 -10.36
CA ALA A 615 -12.43 23.03 -10.82
C ALA A 615 -12.24 22.79 -12.33
N TRP A 616 -13.10 22.01 -12.99
CA TRP A 616 -13.05 21.79 -14.44
C TRP A 616 -13.66 22.94 -15.26
N LYS A 617 -14.50 23.78 -14.66
CA LYS A 617 -15.17 24.90 -15.36
C LYS A 617 -14.16 25.97 -15.74
N ASP A 618 -14.24 26.51 -16.94
CA ASP A 618 -13.38 27.61 -17.41
C ASP A 618 -13.49 28.83 -16.51
N THR A 619 -14.70 29.14 -16.05
CA THR A 619 -15.00 30.25 -15.15
C THR A 619 -14.29 30.16 -13.79
N PHE A 620 -13.92 28.95 -13.35
CA PHE A 620 -13.16 28.76 -12.12
C PHE A 620 -11.77 29.41 -12.20
N TRP A 621 -11.11 29.28 -13.36
CA TRP A 621 -9.72 29.71 -13.59
C TRP A 621 -9.60 31.19 -14.01
N THR A 622 -10.71 31.85 -14.33
CA THR A 622 -10.71 33.31 -14.69
C THR A 622 -10.16 34.14 -13.54
N TYR A 623 -10.46 33.77 -12.32
CA TYR A 623 -9.94 34.40 -11.11
C TYR A 623 -9.69 33.38 -10.03
N LEU A 624 -8.43 33.24 -9.58
CA LEU A 624 -8.02 32.33 -8.51
C LEU A 624 -7.94 33.13 -7.20
N SER A 625 -8.92 32.90 -6.32
CA SER A 625 -8.89 33.38 -4.93
C SER A 625 -8.14 32.39 -4.05
N ASP A 626 -7.78 32.79 -2.82
CA ASP A 626 -7.15 31.90 -1.83
C ASP A 626 -8.02 30.69 -1.53
N ASP A 627 -9.34 30.86 -1.43
CA ASP A 627 -10.27 29.73 -1.22
C ASP A 627 -10.22 28.72 -2.36
N LYS A 628 -10.13 29.19 -3.61
CA LYS A 628 -9.99 28.32 -4.78
C LYS A 628 -8.64 27.60 -4.80
N LEU A 629 -7.56 28.28 -4.43
CA LEU A 629 -6.24 27.66 -4.30
C LEU A 629 -6.21 26.63 -3.18
N GLN A 630 -6.87 26.90 -2.06
CA GLN A 630 -7.03 25.92 -0.98
C GLN A 630 -7.88 24.72 -1.41
N LEU A 631 -8.99 24.95 -2.13
CA LEU A 631 -9.80 23.86 -2.70
C LEU A 631 -8.93 22.96 -3.59
N LEU A 632 -8.13 23.56 -4.49
CA LEU A 632 -7.22 22.81 -5.35
C LEU A 632 -6.16 22.04 -4.57
N ARG A 633 -5.53 22.64 -3.55
CA ARG A 633 -4.46 22.02 -2.77
C ARG A 633 -4.93 20.92 -1.84
N LEU A 634 -6.07 21.13 -1.17
CA LEU A 634 -6.49 20.29 -0.05
C LEU A 634 -7.53 19.23 -0.44
N ARG A 635 -8.32 19.48 -1.49
CA ARG A 635 -9.44 18.60 -1.86
C ARG A 635 -9.31 17.99 -3.25
N VAL A 636 -8.94 18.75 -4.26
CA VAL A 636 -8.90 18.28 -5.66
C VAL A 636 -7.52 17.70 -6.02
N GLY A 637 -6.44 18.41 -5.71
CA GLY A 637 -5.06 17.97 -6.00
C GLY A 637 -4.70 16.62 -5.42
N PRO A 638 -5.08 16.26 -4.18
CA PRO A 638 -4.82 14.95 -3.61
C PRO A 638 -5.43 13.78 -4.40
N LEU A 639 -6.44 14.02 -5.23
CA LEU A 639 -7.06 12.98 -6.08
C LEU A 639 -6.17 12.57 -7.26
N LEU A 640 -5.14 13.34 -7.59
CA LEU A 640 -4.16 12.96 -8.61
C LEU A 640 -3.37 11.69 -8.26
N ARG A 641 -3.41 11.24 -6.99
CA ARG A 641 -2.89 9.93 -6.59
C ARG A 641 -3.56 8.75 -7.31
N PHE A 642 -4.79 8.94 -7.78
CA PHE A 642 -5.58 7.93 -8.48
C PHE A 642 -5.45 8.01 -10.01
N ALA A 643 -4.64 8.94 -10.54
CA ALA A 643 -4.44 9.07 -11.98
C ALA A 643 -3.81 7.80 -12.56
N PRO A 644 -4.38 7.21 -13.63
CA PRO A 644 -3.83 6.02 -14.27
C PRO A 644 -2.57 6.36 -15.09
N ASP A 645 -1.77 5.36 -15.38
CA ASP A 645 -0.66 5.37 -16.34
C ASP A 645 0.30 6.55 -16.18
N VAL A 646 0.93 6.64 -15.00
CA VAL A 646 1.92 7.66 -14.68
C VAL A 646 3.28 7.21 -15.21
N ASP A 647 3.81 7.94 -16.20
CA ASP A 647 5.21 7.83 -16.59
C ASP A 647 6.07 8.58 -15.56
N VAL A 648 6.61 7.83 -14.60
CA VAL A 648 7.35 8.40 -13.47
C VAL A 648 8.58 9.18 -13.93
N LEU A 649 9.32 8.70 -14.94
CA LEU A 649 10.51 9.39 -15.45
C LEU A 649 10.16 10.72 -16.09
N ALA A 650 9.15 10.72 -16.97
CA ALA A 650 8.70 11.94 -17.63
C ALA A 650 8.12 12.96 -16.65
N GLU A 651 7.35 12.52 -15.66
CA GLU A 651 6.77 13.40 -14.65
C GLU A 651 7.81 13.94 -13.65
N THR A 652 8.84 13.13 -13.31
CA THR A 652 9.96 13.59 -12.49
C THR A 652 10.77 14.66 -13.21
N PHE A 653 11.10 14.44 -14.47
CA PHE A 653 11.76 15.46 -15.28
C PHE A 653 10.92 16.74 -15.38
N THR A 654 9.61 16.59 -15.63
CA THR A 654 8.68 17.72 -15.69
C THR A 654 8.67 18.48 -14.35
N HIS A 655 8.66 17.79 -13.21
CA HIS A 655 8.72 18.41 -11.90
C HIS A 655 10.02 19.18 -11.67
N LYS A 656 11.17 18.66 -12.09
CA LYS A 656 12.46 19.38 -12.03
C LYS A 656 12.37 20.71 -12.83
N VAL A 657 11.80 20.67 -14.04
CA VAL A 657 11.62 21.84 -14.90
C VAL A 657 10.66 22.87 -14.26
N GLU A 658 9.53 22.43 -13.69
CA GLU A 658 8.60 23.32 -13.01
C GLU A 658 9.22 23.95 -11.75
N ARG A 659 10.02 23.20 -10.98
CA ARG A 659 10.79 23.75 -9.85
C ARG A 659 11.80 24.81 -10.32
N LEU A 660 12.45 24.60 -11.46
CA LEU A 660 13.37 25.57 -12.05
C LEU A 660 12.63 26.86 -12.42
N LYS A 661 11.46 26.76 -13.06
CA LYS A 661 10.61 27.92 -13.38
C LYS A 661 10.22 28.68 -12.12
N LEU A 662 9.75 27.98 -11.08
CA LEU A 662 9.37 28.58 -9.81
C LEU A 662 10.54 29.31 -9.15
N GLN A 663 11.72 28.70 -9.09
CA GLN A 663 12.91 29.36 -8.55
C GLN A 663 13.27 30.63 -9.34
N GLY A 664 13.21 30.58 -10.68
CA GLY A 664 13.45 31.77 -11.53
C GLY A 664 12.47 32.90 -11.32
N LEU A 665 11.23 32.60 -10.90
CA LEU A 665 10.20 33.60 -10.58
C LEU A 665 10.31 34.15 -9.15
N THR A 666 10.84 33.36 -8.21
CA THR A 666 10.84 33.73 -6.77
C THR A 666 12.21 34.08 -6.22
N GLY A 667 13.31 33.82 -6.94
CA GLY A 667 14.66 34.10 -6.47
C GLY A 667 15.76 33.50 -7.33
N PRO A 668 16.97 33.37 -6.80
CA PRO A 668 18.10 32.78 -7.55
C PRO A 668 17.91 31.27 -7.71
N VAL A 669 18.21 30.80 -8.92
CA VAL A 669 18.18 29.40 -9.27
C VAL A 669 19.35 28.66 -8.62
N LYS A 670 19.08 27.53 -7.98
CA LYS A 670 20.11 26.68 -7.36
C LYS A 670 20.89 25.92 -8.44
N PRO A 671 22.25 25.95 -8.40
CA PRO A 671 23.09 25.29 -9.40
C PRO A 671 22.83 23.77 -9.52
N GLU A 672 22.55 23.11 -8.39
CA GLU A 672 22.34 21.67 -8.33
C GLU A 672 21.13 21.22 -9.17
N LEU A 673 20.05 21.99 -9.16
CA LEU A 673 18.86 21.71 -9.96
C LEU A 673 19.13 21.84 -11.47
N LEU A 674 19.91 22.86 -11.86
CA LEU A 674 20.33 23.03 -13.25
C LEU A 674 21.22 21.89 -13.73
N GLN A 675 22.16 21.46 -12.89
CA GLN A 675 23.01 20.33 -13.20
C GLN A 675 22.21 19.05 -13.37
N SER A 676 21.30 18.73 -12.44
CA SER A 676 20.45 17.54 -12.51
C SER A 676 19.59 17.51 -13.79
N ILE A 677 19.02 18.64 -14.21
CA ILE A 677 18.28 18.73 -15.50
C ILE A 677 19.22 18.53 -16.69
N ALA A 678 20.43 19.11 -16.67
CA ALA A 678 21.39 18.94 -17.75
C ALA A 678 21.84 17.48 -17.92
N GLU A 679 22.00 16.76 -16.82
CA GLU A 679 22.33 15.33 -16.79
C GLU A 679 21.20 14.50 -17.39
N ASP A 680 19.94 14.73 -17.00
CA ASP A 680 18.78 14.03 -17.59
C ASP A 680 18.72 14.25 -19.11
N VAL A 681 18.95 15.49 -19.58
CA VAL A 681 18.98 15.81 -21.00
C VAL A 681 20.14 15.13 -21.73
N SER A 682 21.31 14.98 -21.09
CA SER A 682 22.47 14.32 -21.70
C SER A 682 22.25 12.81 -21.94
N ARG A 683 21.37 12.20 -21.19
CA ARG A 683 21.00 10.77 -21.31
C ARG A 683 19.98 10.50 -22.42
N LEU A 684 19.36 11.53 -23.01
CA LEU A 684 18.44 11.33 -24.12
C LEU A 684 19.16 10.73 -25.33
N PRO A 685 18.53 9.79 -26.09
CA PRO A 685 19.12 9.20 -27.28
C PRO A 685 19.63 10.27 -28.24
N THR A 686 20.76 10.03 -28.88
CA THR A 686 21.45 10.99 -29.77
C THR A 686 20.60 11.54 -30.91
N TYR A 687 19.54 10.84 -31.29
CA TYR A 687 18.52 11.31 -32.23
C TYR A 687 17.81 12.58 -31.74
N TRP A 688 17.52 12.69 -30.45
CA TRP A 688 16.87 13.86 -29.84
C TRP A 688 17.89 14.96 -29.53
N SER A 689 19.13 14.60 -29.14
CA SER A 689 20.16 15.57 -28.84
C SER A 689 20.64 16.37 -30.07
N ARG A 690 20.48 15.85 -31.30
CA ARG A 690 20.75 16.58 -32.55
C ARG A 690 19.70 17.63 -32.90
N ARG A 691 18.49 17.55 -32.36
CA ARG A 691 17.40 18.55 -32.53
C ARG A 691 17.37 19.60 -31.41
N LEU A 692 18.02 19.33 -30.31
CA LEU A 692 18.21 20.31 -29.23
C LEU A 692 19.55 21.01 -29.49
N PRO A 693 19.59 22.38 -29.56
CA PRO A 693 20.85 23.08 -29.69
C PRO A 693 21.73 22.72 -28.48
N LYS A 694 23.07 22.63 -28.68
CA LYS A 694 24.03 22.38 -27.60
C LYS A 694 23.67 23.26 -26.41
N LEU A 695 23.24 22.60 -25.33
CA LEU A 695 22.73 23.27 -24.16
C LEU A 695 23.90 23.78 -23.31
N ASP A 696 24.28 25.03 -23.55
CA ASP A 696 25.07 25.80 -22.63
C ASP A 696 24.20 26.06 -21.37
N PRO A 697 24.70 25.89 -20.13
CA PRO A 697 23.99 26.18 -18.89
C PRO A 697 23.31 27.58 -18.85
N LEU A 698 23.90 28.56 -19.55
CA LEU A 698 23.33 29.90 -19.74
C LEU A 698 22.14 29.91 -20.73
N ASN A 699 22.14 29.05 -21.75
CA ASN A 699 21.04 28.90 -22.71
C ASN A 699 19.86 28.10 -22.15
N LEU A 700 20.07 27.21 -21.19
CA LEU A 700 19.02 26.57 -20.41
C LEU A 700 18.21 27.58 -19.60
N ARG A 701 18.86 28.58 -19.01
CA ARG A 701 18.20 29.68 -18.32
C ARG A 701 17.21 30.42 -19.22
N CYS A 702 17.55 30.67 -20.49
CA CYS A 702 16.76 31.49 -21.38
C CYS A 702 15.67 30.72 -22.15
N ARG A 703 15.87 29.44 -22.49
CA ARG A 703 14.95 28.70 -23.38
C ARG A 703 13.96 27.78 -22.67
N LEU A 704 14.28 27.27 -21.47
CA LEU A 704 13.35 26.49 -20.66
C LEU A 704 12.44 27.37 -19.79
N ILE A 705 12.86 28.60 -19.48
CA ILE A 705 12.12 29.52 -18.64
C ILE A 705 11.22 30.47 -19.45
N TRP A 706 11.60 30.82 -20.71
CA TRP A 706 10.86 31.78 -21.55
C TRP A 706 10.76 31.34 -23.01
N PRO A 707 9.56 31.20 -23.59
CA PRO A 707 9.38 31.12 -25.05
C PRO A 707 9.83 32.40 -25.71
N LYS A 708 10.26 32.31 -26.99
CA LYS A 708 10.96 33.33 -27.81
C LYS A 708 10.39 34.75 -27.83
N ALA A 709 9.31 35.11 -27.18
CA ALA A 709 8.63 36.39 -27.29
C ALA A 709 9.16 37.50 -26.35
N ALA A 710 10.03 37.18 -25.37
CA ALA A 710 10.49 38.16 -24.36
C ALA A 710 11.84 38.81 -24.64
N PHE A 711 12.48 38.57 -25.80
CA PHE A 711 13.74 39.19 -26.20
C PHE A 711 13.53 40.26 -27.30
N ARG A 712 12.55 41.12 -27.13
CA ARG A 712 12.49 42.37 -27.86
C ARG A 712 12.14 43.51 -26.88
N SER A 713 13.14 43.98 -26.22
CA SER A 713 13.36 45.38 -25.79
C SER A 713 14.68 45.43 -25.01
#